data_9da37eb88d8049c52cf12c8ab61843ad
#
_entry.id   9da37eb88d8049c52cf12c8ab61843ad
#
_cell.length_a   1.000
_cell.length_b   1.000
_cell.length_c   1.000
_cell.angle_alpha   90.00
_cell.angle_beta   90.00
_cell.angle_gamma   90.00
#
_symmetry.space_group_name_H-M   'P 1'
#
loop_
_entity.id
_entity.type
_entity.pdbx_description
1 polymer ?
#
loop_
_entity_poly.entity_id
_entity_poly.type
_entity_poly.pdbx_seq_one_letter_code
_entity_poly.pdbx_strand_id
1 'polypeptide(L)'
;MKDLLTSLRASNETYNSMKHSARAVIRRAEIPLLAVIVLYKAATNLLFVPLMQQLWSLTLRFAPMHYLSNNNASDIFSSPAIILCITLIAILTAFWALYEFSVLLHGLDLARKGETIRLPALLRTSLADIRHAFLPQNWLVLVYSAVLIPFTNFFLAYNYITQLAVPEYIMGVIQANSRYYLLYLAVGAALLFLCVSWVLVLPLFVLERKSLWQSVKESFCCIRRRVFRAFVLLLRWNLSVVLRSLLLTAAVAVPLYGIIIAVGLQSTQAMFALSRAALAIEMPFFQFLIDCAITMAQCTILTMLHCRLRESLPSEPEPVQSGKHHRSTGRLLLGASVAGATLLTFALAFCYLALPRDDELLSMLGGVAPVVTAHRGYSAAAPENTLPAFQLAIDQGCEWAELDVQMTRDGVVMVTHDTSLRRCTGRNENIYDLTYNEVRKLDAGRWFGQKYTGAKVPTLEEVLDLCKGKIQLNIEIKPNAATPELEAETIRIIREKGFAQDCTITSQSYETLCKVKELAPEIRTGYILALGVGSYYDLPAADFFSVQSTFITSGMVQQIHKRSKTISAWTVNREEDASELLSIGVDDLITDKPDMIQQLLSEDADLDNSLVLLRDSIRDLFAPSDVDEPTPEEETIEEAIEDPDELLDAS
;
A
#
# COMPACT_ATOMS: atom_id res chain seq x y z
N MET A 1 -35.89 3.81 -27.55
CA MET A 1 -35.73 2.48 -26.98
C MET A 1 -35.37 1.42 -28.03
N LYS A 2 -36.08 1.33 -29.20
CA LYS A 2 -35.71 0.43 -30.31
C LYS A 2 -34.29 0.69 -30.86
N ASP A 3 -33.90 1.94 -31.06
CA ASP A 3 -32.57 2.28 -31.58
C ASP A 3 -31.44 2.01 -30.57
N LEU A 4 -31.74 2.14 -29.28
CA LEU A 4 -30.80 1.76 -28.21
C LEU A 4 -30.61 0.24 -28.16
N LEU A 5 -31.67 -0.53 -28.30
CA LEU A 5 -31.62 -2.00 -28.30
C LEU A 5 -30.92 -2.55 -29.56
N THR A 6 -31.11 -1.93 -30.74
CA THR A 6 -30.38 -2.28 -31.95
C THR A 6 -28.90 -1.94 -31.84
N SER A 7 -28.56 -0.80 -31.27
CA SER A 7 -27.18 -0.39 -31.02
C SER A 7 -26.46 -1.34 -30.00
N LEU A 8 -27.18 -1.78 -28.97
CA LEU A 8 -26.65 -2.74 -27.97
C LEU A 8 -26.49 -4.15 -28.57
N ARG A 9 -27.40 -4.63 -29.45
CA ARG A 9 -27.24 -5.90 -30.16
C ARG A 9 -26.02 -5.87 -31.10
N ALA A 10 -25.87 -4.84 -31.91
CA ALA A 10 -24.71 -4.67 -32.80
C ALA A 10 -23.39 -4.57 -32.00
N SER A 11 -23.41 -3.93 -30.84
CA SER A 11 -22.28 -3.89 -29.92
C SER A 11 -21.94 -5.26 -29.34
N ASN A 12 -22.96 -6.08 -29.07
CA ASN A 12 -22.78 -7.41 -28.53
C ASN A 12 -22.20 -8.41 -29.54
N GLU A 13 -22.68 -8.37 -30.78
CA GLU A 13 -22.14 -9.17 -31.90
C GLU A 13 -20.67 -8.78 -32.16
N THR A 14 -20.38 -7.48 -32.16
CA THR A 14 -19.04 -6.95 -32.30
C THR A 14 -18.11 -7.47 -31.20
N TYR A 15 -18.54 -7.41 -29.93
CA TYR A 15 -17.76 -7.90 -28.81
C TYR A 15 -17.50 -9.41 -28.89
N ASN A 16 -18.53 -10.21 -29.23
CA ASN A 16 -18.40 -11.66 -29.31
C ASN A 16 -17.47 -12.09 -30.47
N SER A 17 -17.54 -11.44 -31.61
CA SER A 17 -16.62 -11.65 -32.73
C SER A 17 -15.17 -11.32 -32.33
N MET A 18 -14.92 -10.16 -31.70
CA MET A 18 -13.58 -9.80 -31.23
C MET A 18 -13.06 -10.76 -30.15
N LYS A 19 -13.91 -11.19 -29.22
CA LYS A 19 -13.56 -12.15 -28.18
C LYS A 19 -13.16 -13.50 -28.76
N HIS A 20 -13.84 -13.95 -29.80
CA HIS A 20 -13.50 -15.20 -30.50
C HIS A 20 -12.15 -15.08 -31.23
N SER A 21 -11.96 -14.01 -31.98
CA SER A 21 -10.69 -13.73 -32.67
C SER A 21 -9.52 -13.56 -31.68
N ALA A 22 -9.70 -12.82 -30.59
CA ALA A 22 -8.70 -12.65 -29.53
C ALA A 22 -8.28 -13.99 -28.91
N ARG A 23 -9.25 -14.88 -28.63
CA ARG A 23 -8.94 -16.23 -28.11
C ARG A 23 -8.16 -17.09 -29.10
N ALA A 24 -8.44 -16.97 -30.41
CA ALA A 24 -7.69 -17.66 -31.44
C ALA A 24 -6.24 -17.17 -31.52
N VAL A 25 -6.05 -15.85 -31.45
CA VAL A 25 -4.70 -15.20 -31.46
C VAL A 25 -3.90 -15.61 -30.21
N ILE A 26 -4.48 -15.50 -29.02
CA ILE A 26 -3.82 -15.92 -27.78
C ILE A 26 -3.39 -17.40 -27.84
N ARG A 27 -4.27 -18.28 -28.38
CA ARG A 27 -3.93 -19.69 -28.53
C ARG A 27 -2.78 -19.95 -29.52
N ARG A 28 -2.64 -19.14 -30.57
CA ARG A 28 -1.55 -19.26 -31.54
C ARG A 28 -0.24 -18.66 -30.98
N ALA A 29 -0.34 -17.65 -30.15
CA ALA A 29 0.81 -17.02 -29.49
C ALA A 29 1.41 -17.86 -28.35
N GLU A 30 0.66 -18.82 -27.83
CA GLU A 30 0.75 -19.63 -26.61
C GLU A 30 2.06 -19.56 -25.81
N ILE A 31 2.99 -20.45 -26.06
CA ILE A 31 4.15 -20.65 -25.16
C ILE A 31 5.23 -19.56 -25.31
N PRO A 32 5.66 -19.17 -26.53
CA PRO A 32 6.76 -18.22 -26.65
C PRO A 32 6.43 -16.83 -26.07
N LEU A 33 5.21 -16.33 -26.29
CA LEU A 33 4.83 -15.00 -25.84
C LEU A 33 4.50 -14.96 -24.34
N LEU A 34 3.93 -16.06 -23.81
CA LEU A 34 3.72 -16.21 -22.38
C LEU A 34 5.07 -16.28 -21.62
N ALA A 35 6.03 -17.04 -22.15
CA ALA A 35 7.36 -17.10 -21.56
C ALA A 35 8.05 -15.72 -21.56
N VAL A 36 7.91 -14.96 -22.65
CA VAL A 36 8.48 -13.60 -22.73
C VAL A 36 7.87 -12.69 -21.68
N ILE A 37 6.55 -12.68 -21.51
CA ILE A 37 5.92 -11.79 -20.54
C ILE A 37 6.27 -12.16 -19.09
N VAL A 38 6.32 -13.46 -18.77
CA VAL A 38 6.73 -13.96 -17.45
C VAL A 38 8.18 -13.56 -17.15
N LEU A 39 9.09 -13.80 -18.08
CA LEU A 39 10.50 -13.43 -17.93
C LEU A 39 10.67 -11.91 -17.83
N TYR A 40 9.91 -11.15 -18.60
CA TYR A 40 9.96 -9.69 -18.58
C TYR A 40 9.47 -9.13 -17.23
N LYS A 41 8.33 -9.59 -16.75
CA LYS A 41 7.79 -9.17 -15.43
C LYS A 41 8.72 -9.61 -14.29
N ALA A 42 9.31 -10.80 -14.36
CA ALA A 42 10.32 -11.23 -13.41
C ALA A 42 11.55 -10.32 -13.44
N ALA A 43 12.06 -9.99 -14.64
CA ALA A 43 13.17 -9.04 -14.78
C ALA A 43 12.80 -7.63 -14.29
N THR A 44 11.56 -7.19 -14.48
CA THR A 44 11.07 -5.91 -13.93
C THR A 44 11.17 -5.90 -12.41
N ASN A 45 10.63 -6.90 -11.74
CA ASN A 45 10.57 -6.93 -10.28
C ASN A 45 11.93 -7.26 -9.63
N LEU A 46 12.73 -8.15 -10.24
CA LEU A 46 13.98 -8.62 -9.63
C LEU A 46 15.20 -7.78 -10.01
N LEU A 47 15.18 -7.09 -11.14
CA LEU A 47 16.34 -6.34 -11.64
C LEU A 47 16.05 -4.86 -11.84
N PHE A 48 15.01 -4.53 -12.62
CA PHE A 48 14.76 -3.14 -13.02
C PHE A 48 14.35 -2.25 -11.86
N VAL A 49 13.34 -2.66 -11.09
CA VAL A 49 12.84 -1.88 -9.94
C VAL A 49 13.94 -1.69 -8.87
N PRO A 50 14.66 -2.75 -8.43
CA PRO A 50 15.77 -2.58 -7.48
C PRO A 50 16.89 -1.67 -8.02
N LEU A 51 17.20 -1.76 -9.32
CA LEU A 51 18.21 -0.90 -9.93
C LEU A 51 17.77 0.58 -9.90
N MET A 52 16.50 0.88 -10.18
CA MET A 52 15.97 2.26 -10.10
C MET A 52 15.96 2.76 -8.66
N GLN A 53 15.64 1.93 -7.69
CA GLN A 53 15.70 2.26 -6.27
C GLN A 53 17.14 2.56 -5.82
N GLN A 54 18.13 1.75 -6.27
CA GLN A 54 19.54 2.00 -6.00
C GLN A 54 20.04 3.29 -6.64
N LEU A 55 19.67 3.55 -7.91
CA LEU A 55 20.00 4.81 -8.59
C LEU A 55 19.47 6.02 -7.82
N TRP A 56 18.23 5.93 -7.37
CA TRP A 56 17.60 6.97 -6.57
C TRP A 56 18.33 7.18 -5.23
N SER A 57 18.58 6.11 -4.48
CA SER A 57 19.29 6.17 -3.19
C SER A 57 20.70 6.70 -3.33
N LEU A 58 21.40 6.32 -4.40
CA LEU A 58 22.75 6.85 -4.70
C LEU A 58 22.70 8.35 -4.99
N THR A 59 21.71 8.81 -5.74
CA THR A 59 21.55 10.24 -6.06
C THR A 59 21.32 11.06 -4.80
N LEU A 60 20.48 10.59 -3.88
CA LEU A 60 20.26 11.28 -2.61
C LEU A 60 21.52 11.34 -1.73
N ARG A 61 22.39 10.32 -1.77
CA ARG A 61 23.68 10.33 -1.03
C ARG A 61 24.64 11.41 -1.52
N PHE A 62 24.64 11.72 -2.82
CA PHE A 62 25.51 12.72 -3.42
C PHE A 62 24.85 14.10 -3.57
N ALA A 63 23.54 14.18 -3.35
CA ALA A 63 22.84 15.46 -3.35
C ALA A 63 23.12 16.26 -2.07
N PRO A 64 22.97 17.59 -2.09
CA PRO A 64 23.08 18.43 -0.90
C PRO A 64 22.07 18.04 0.21
N MET A 65 20.98 17.39 -0.17
CA MET A 65 19.98 16.85 0.75
C MET A 65 20.08 15.33 0.78
N HIS A 66 20.32 14.76 1.96
CA HIS A 66 20.44 13.31 2.15
C HIS A 66 19.08 12.59 2.27
N TYR A 67 18.01 13.34 2.43
CA TYR A 67 16.64 12.82 2.51
C TYR A 67 15.64 13.83 1.95
N LEU A 68 14.51 13.31 1.53
CA LEU A 68 13.35 14.08 1.09
C LEU A 68 12.23 13.92 2.11
N SER A 69 11.62 15.04 2.50
CA SER A 69 10.44 15.11 3.35
C SER A 69 9.47 16.16 2.83
N ASN A 70 8.29 16.24 3.42
CA ASN A 70 7.31 17.28 3.10
C ASN A 70 7.87 18.71 3.26
N ASN A 71 8.82 18.92 4.18
CA ASN A 71 9.37 20.27 4.47
C ASN A 71 10.46 20.71 3.49
N ASN A 72 11.15 19.78 2.86
CA ASN A 72 12.22 20.10 1.89
C ASN A 72 11.87 19.64 0.46
N ALA A 73 10.62 19.25 0.21
CA ALA A 73 10.18 18.79 -1.11
C ALA A 73 10.36 19.86 -2.21
N SER A 74 10.25 21.15 -1.87
CA SER A 74 10.51 22.25 -2.79
C SER A 74 11.97 22.30 -3.26
N ASP A 75 12.90 21.83 -2.44
CA ASP A 75 14.33 21.88 -2.71
C ASP A 75 14.78 20.87 -3.79
N ILE A 76 13.90 19.91 -4.14
CA ILE A 76 14.08 19.05 -5.31
C ILE A 76 14.36 19.88 -6.56
N PHE A 77 13.59 20.97 -6.74
CA PHE A 77 13.69 21.84 -7.91
C PHE A 77 14.95 22.71 -7.91
N SER A 78 15.62 22.84 -6.77
CA SER A 78 16.89 23.55 -6.64
C SER A 78 18.13 22.68 -6.87
N SER A 79 17.96 21.33 -6.88
CA SER A 79 19.05 20.37 -7.07
C SER A 79 19.10 19.83 -8.51
N PRO A 80 20.04 20.24 -9.36
CA PRO A 80 20.18 19.73 -10.72
C PRO A 80 20.41 18.22 -10.78
N ALA A 81 21.10 17.64 -9.79
CA ALA A 81 21.38 16.21 -9.71
C ALA A 81 20.09 15.40 -9.50
N ILE A 82 19.21 15.86 -8.63
CA ILE A 82 17.92 15.21 -8.36
C ILE A 82 17.02 15.31 -9.60
N ILE A 83 16.92 16.47 -10.23
CA ILE A 83 16.13 16.67 -11.46
C ILE A 83 16.65 15.73 -12.57
N LEU A 84 17.97 15.65 -12.74
CA LEU A 84 18.59 14.76 -13.74
C LEU A 84 18.27 13.30 -13.44
N CYS A 85 18.35 12.87 -12.19
CA CYS A 85 18.05 11.51 -11.76
C CYS A 85 16.57 11.16 -12.00
N ILE A 86 15.64 12.01 -11.58
CA ILE A 86 14.20 11.82 -11.80
C ILE A 86 13.92 11.71 -13.32
N THR A 87 14.53 12.60 -14.11
CA THR A 87 14.39 12.58 -15.56
C THR A 87 14.94 11.28 -16.15
N LEU A 88 16.11 10.82 -15.70
CA LEU A 88 16.72 9.58 -16.14
C LEU A 88 15.85 8.35 -15.78
N ILE A 89 15.38 8.28 -14.54
CA ILE A 89 14.48 7.20 -14.07
C ILE A 89 13.20 7.20 -14.91
N ALA A 90 12.59 8.36 -15.14
CA ALA A 90 11.38 8.48 -15.97
C ALA A 90 11.62 8.01 -17.40
N ILE A 91 12.74 8.39 -18.01
CA ILE A 91 13.13 7.95 -19.34
C ILE A 91 13.36 6.44 -19.38
N LEU A 92 14.12 5.87 -18.43
CA LEU A 92 14.39 4.44 -18.37
C LEU A 92 13.10 3.62 -18.16
N THR A 93 12.21 4.10 -17.28
CA THR A 93 10.91 3.46 -17.05
C THR A 93 10.02 3.51 -18.28
N ALA A 94 10.00 4.65 -18.99
CA ALA A 94 9.26 4.79 -20.23
C ALA A 94 9.78 3.85 -21.33
N PHE A 95 11.10 3.70 -21.45
CA PHE A 95 11.70 2.73 -22.38
C PHE A 95 11.36 1.31 -22.02
N TRP A 96 11.50 0.96 -20.74
CA TRP A 96 11.17 -0.36 -20.25
C TRP A 96 9.74 -0.71 -20.61
N ALA A 97 8.77 0.15 -20.30
CA ALA A 97 7.36 -0.04 -20.63
C ALA A 97 7.13 -0.13 -22.16
N LEU A 98 7.68 0.79 -22.94
CA LEU A 98 7.52 0.80 -24.41
C LEU A 98 8.06 -0.49 -25.04
N TYR A 99 9.20 -1.01 -24.55
CA TYR A 99 9.77 -2.26 -25.02
C TYR A 99 8.83 -3.45 -24.77
N GLU A 100 8.27 -3.56 -23.57
CA GLU A 100 7.29 -4.60 -23.25
C GLU A 100 6.10 -4.59 -24.22
N PHE A 101 5.49 -3.42 -24.38
CA PHE A 101 4.35 -3.26 -25.29
C PHE A 101 4.70 -3.54 -26.75
N SER A 102 5.87 -3.10 -27.20
CA SER A 102 6.34 -3.37 -28.57
C SER A 102 6.50 -4.88 -28.82
N VAL A 103 7.15 -5.61 -27.91
CA VAL A 103 7.31 -7.06 -28.01
C VAL A 103 5.96 -7.76 -28.09
N LEU A 104 5.03 -7.39 -27.20
CA LEU A 104 3.70 -7.99 -27.16
C LEU A 104 2.86 -7.68 -28.40
N LEU A 105 2.83 -6.42 -28.86
CA LEU A 105 2.05 -6.03 -30.02
C LEU A 105 2.55 -6.71 -31.29
N HIS A 106 3.87 -6.74 -31.55
CA HIS A 106 4.43 -7.45 -32.69
C HIS A 106 4.19 -8.96 -32.60
N GLY A 107 4.39 -9.56 -31.44
CA GLY A 107 4.14 -10.98 -31.23
C GLY A 107 2.69 -11.39 -31.49
N LEU A 108 1.74 -10.57 -31.02
CA LEU A 108 0.31 -10.78 -31.23
C LEU A 108 -0.10 -10.54 -32.69
N ASP A 109 0.52 -9.59 -33.40
CA ASP A 109 0.26 -9.37 -34.84
C ASP A 109 0.78 -10.54 -35.68
N LEU A 110 1.97 -11.07 -35.37
CA LEU A 110 2.51 -12.30 -36.01
C LEU A 110 1.59 -13.50 -35.75
N ALA A 111 1.15 -13.70 -34.50
CA ALA A 111 0.21 -14.77 -34.15
C ALA A 111 -1.13 -14.64 -34.88
N ARG A 112 -1.62 -13.42 -35.05
CA ARG A 112 -2.82 -13.10 -35.85
C ARG A 112 -2.65 -13.51 -37.31
N LYS A 113 -1.51 -13.19 -37.90
CA LYS A 113 -1.18 -13.53 -39.29
C LYS A 113 -0.90 -15.03 -39.48
N GLY A 114 -0.77 -15.80 -38.43
CA GLY A 114 -0.41 -17.22 -38.47
C GLY A 114 1.07 -17.46 -38.73
N GLU A 115 1.91 -16.46 -38.54
CA GLU A 115 3.35 -16.52 -38.73
C GLU A 115 4.04 -17.10 -37.47
N THR A 116 5.20 -17.75 -37.66
CA THR A 116 5.97 -18.31 -36.54
C THR A 116 6.68 -17.21 -35.76
N ILE A 117 6.54 -17.23 -34.42
CA ILE A 117 7.18 -16.27 -33.52
C ILE A 117 8.63 -16.71 -33.28
N ARG A 118 9.59 -15.99 -33.88
CA ARG A 118 11.03 -16.17 -33.63
C ARG A 118 11.51 -15.12 -32.64
N LEU A 119 11.77 -15.52 -31.40
CA LEU A 119 12.12 -14.59 -30.30
C LEU A 119 13.26 -13.62 -30.63
N PRO A 120 14.42 -14.04 -31.21
CA PRO A 120 15.49 -13.08 -31.52
C PRO A 120 15.10 -12.01 -32.52
N ALA A 121 14.26 -12.36 -33.53
CA ALA A 121 13.77 -11.41 -34.52
C ALA A 121 12.76 -10.45 -33.88
N LEU A 122 11.84 -10.96 -33.05
CA LEU A 122 10.87 -10.18 -32.31
C LEU A 122 11.54 -9.12 -31.41
N LEU A 123 12.52 -9.55 -30.58
CA LEU A 123 13.26 -8.65 -29.70
C LEU A 123 14.04 -7.56 -30.47
N ARG A 124 14.66 -7.92 -31.62
CA ARG A 124 15.36 -6.94 -32.48
C ARG A 124 14.40 -5.93 -33.10
N THR A 125 13.22 -6.38 -33.55
CA THR A 125 12.20 -5.47 -34.12
C THR A 125 11.72 -4.49 -33.08
N SER A 126 11.43 -4.95 -31.87
CA SER A 126 11.01 -4.11 -30.75
C SER A 126 12.09 -3.10 -30.32
N LEU A 127 13.37 -3.49 -30.39
CA LEU A 127 14.48 -2.57 -30.13
C LEU A 127 14.58 -1.48 -31.21
N ALA A 128 14.18 -1.77 -32.45
CA ALA A 128 14.11 -0.76 -33.51
C ALA A 128 13.00 0.29 -33.26
N ASP A 129 11.90 -0.10 -32.60
CA ASP A 129 10.84 0.84 -32.20
C ASP A 129 11.30 1.79 -31.10
N ILE A 130 12.14 1.30 -30.18
CA ILE A 130 12.81 2.14 -29.19
C ILE A 130 13.69 3.20 -29.89
N ARG A 131 14.50 2.80 -30.89
CA ARG A 131 15.29 3.76 -31.68
C ARG A 131 14.40 4.77 -32.40
N HIS A 132 13.23 4.35 -32.88
CA HIS A 132 12.24 5.22 -33.49
C HIS A 132 11.65 6.25 -32.50
N ALA A 133 11.50 5.86 -31.24
CA ALA A 133 11.04 6.75 -30.17
C ALA A 133 12.06 7.86 -29.84
N PHE A 134 13.35 7.63 -30.04
CA PHE A 134 14.40 8.65 -29.84
C PHE A 134 14.48 9.70 -30.92
N LEU A 135 13.78 9.55 -32.02
CA LEU A 135 13.76 10.61 -33.02
C LEU A 135 13.17 11.90 -32.45
N PRO A 136 13.71 13.09 -32.76
CA PRO A 136 13.27 14.37 -32.18
C PRO A 136 11.76 14.61 -32.22
N GLN A 137 11.11 14.12 -33.26
CA GLN A 137 9.65 14.26 -33.47
C GLN A 137 8.82 13.27 -32.61
N ASN A 138 9.44 12.30 -31.98
CA ASN A 138 8.77 11.18 -31.31
C ASN A 138 9.06 11.08 -29.81
N TRP A 139 10.02 11.85 -29.27
CA TRP A 139 10.44 11.71 -27.87
C TRP A 139 9.30 11.80 -26.86
N LEU A 140 8.24 12.56 -27.17
CA LEU A 140 7.04 12.64 -26.36
C LEU A 140 6.29 11.29 -26.20
N VAL A 141 6.61 10.27 -27.03
CA VAL A 141 6.07 8.91 -26.81
C VAL A 141 6.54 8.32 -25.51
N LEU A 142 7.70 8.74 -25.01
CA LEU A 142 8.22 8.31 -23.72
C LEU A 142 7.36 8.87 -22.58
N VAL A 143 7.01 10.17 -22.66
CA VAL A 143 6.07 10.78 -21.71
C VAL A 143 4.70 10.10 -21.80
N TYR A 144 4.23 9.86 -23.04
CA TYR A 144 2.99 9.13 -23.28
C TYR A 144 3.03 7.73 -22.64
N SER A 145 4.13 7.00 -22.84
CA SER A 145 4.29 5.65 -22.28
C SER A 145 4.37 5.66 -20.76
N ALA A 146 5.08 6.61 -20.16
CA ALA A 146 5.19 6.73 -18.71
C ALA A 146 3.87 7.11 -18.03
N VAL A 147 3.07 7.98 -18.67
CA VAL A 147 1.84 8.53 -18.06
C VAL A 147 0.60 7.73 -18.45
N LEU A 148 0.42 7.42 -19.74
CA LEU A 148 -0.84 6.85 -20.25
C LEU A 148 -0.89 5.31 -20.22
N ILE A 149 0.25 4.61 -20.24
CA ILE A 149 0.25 3.16 -20.07
C ILE A 149 -0.26 2.76 -18.69
N PRO A 150 0.17 3.35 -17.57
CA PRO A 150 -0.46 3.14 -16.28
C PRO A 150 -1.97 3.43 -16.29
N PHE A 151 -2.41 4.52 -16.96
CA PHE A 151 -3.82 4.85 -17.07
C PHE A 151 -4.62 3.91 -17.98
N THR A 152 -4.05 3.31 -19.01
CA THR A 152 -4.73 2.26 -19.80
C THR A 152 -4.81 0.95 -19.04
N ASN A 153 -3.85 0.66 -18.17
CA ASN A 153 -3.93 -0.39 -17.16
C ASN A 153 -4.82 0.02 -15.97
N PHE A 154 -5.17 1.30 -15.82
CA PHE A 154 -5.94 1.88 -14.72
C PHE A 154 -7.29 1.19 -14.46
N PHE A 155 -7.95 0.66 -15.49
CA PHE A 155 -9.18 -0.12 -15.30
C PHE A 155 -8.95 -1.50 -14.65
N LEU A 156 -7.68 -1.93 -14.40
CA LEU A 156 -7.36 -3.27 -13.95
C LEU A 156 -6.31 -3.36 -12.84
N ALA A 157 -5.59 -2.28 -12.59
CA ALA A 157 -4.53 -2.25 -11.57
C ALA A 157 -5.06 -1.63 -10.27
N TYR A 158 -5.89 -2.36 -9.55
CA TYR A 158 -6.37 -1.99 -8.21
C TYR A 158 -5.20 -1.58 -7.29
N ASN A 159 -4.07 -2.29 -7.35
CA ASN A 159 -2.88 -1.99 -6.53
C ASN A 159 -2.17 -0.67 -6.91
N TYR A 160 -2.25 -0.23 -8.19
CA TYR A 160 -1.69 1.07 -8.58
C TYR A 160 -2.66 2.23 -8.32
N ILE A 161 -3.96 1.98 -8.30
CA ILE A 161 -4.98 2.99 -7.98
C ILE A 161 -4.87 3.41 -6.51
N THR A 162 -4.62 2.48 -5.60
CA THR A 162 -4.44 2.78 -4.17
C THR A 162 -3.18 3.61 -3.91
N GLN A 163 -2.12 3.42 -4.70
CA GLN A 163 -0.89 4.22 -4.60
C GLN A 163 -1.00 5.63 -5.24
N LEU A 164 -1.93 5.81 -6.20
CA LEU A 164 -2.25 7.09 -6.82
C LEU A 164 -3.53 7.72 -6.24
N ALA A 165 -4.08 7.14 -5.19
CA ALA A 165 -5.24 7.71 -4.51
C ALA A 165 -4.91 9.13 -4.02
N VAL A 166 -5.83 10.04 -4.28
CA VAL A 166 -5.75 11.37 -3.68
C VAL A 166 -5.80 11.19 -2.17
N PRO A 167 -4.81 11.68 -1.39
CA PRO A 167 -4.81 11.53 0.05
C PRO A 167 -6.17 11.93 0.65
N GLU A 168 -6.64 11.20 1.67
CA GLU A 168 -7.99 11.39 2.25
C GLU A 168 -8.23 12.84 2.67
N TYR A 169 -7.22 13.49 3.24
CA TYR A 169 -7.28 14.89 3.59
C TYR A 169 -7.64 15.78 2.38
N ILE A 170 -6.94 15.59 1.25
CA ILE A 170 -7.20 16.35 0.01
C ILE A 170 -8.57 15.99 -0.55
N MET A 171 -8.95 14.72 -0.50
CA MET A 171 -10.27 14.26 -0.92
C MET A 171 -11.37 14.86 -0.04
N GLY A 172 -11.17 14.96 1.28
CA GLY A 172 -12.06 15.63 2.20
C GLY A 172 -12.27 17.10 1.85
N VAL A 173 -11.20 17.84 1.55
CA VAL A 173 -11.28 19.24 1.10
C VAL A 173 -12.02 19.36 -0.24
N ILE A 174 -11.76 18.45 -1.17
CA ILE A 174 -12.46 18.41 -2.47
C ILE A 174 -13.96 18.15 -2.27
N GLN A 175 -14.32 17.18 -1.44
CA GLN A 175 -15.72 16.79 -1.19
C GLN A 175 -16.49 17.87 -0.40
N ALA A 176 -15.82 18.55 0.52
CA ALA A 176 -16.42 19.65 1.29
C ALA A 176 -16.81 20.85 0.42
N ASN A 177 -16.23 21.00 -0.77
CA ASN A 177 -16.54 22.12 -1.68
C ASN A 177 -17.09 21.59 -3.01
N SER A 178 -18.39 21.83 -3.26
CA SER A 178 -19.08 21.37 -4.47
C SER A 178 -18.40 21.81 -5.78
N ARG A 179 -17.74 22.98 -5.81
CA ARG A 179 -17.03 23.45 -7.01
C ARG A 179 -15.77 22.65 -7.27
N TYR A 180 -15.00 22.31 -6.23
CA TYR A 180 -13.80 21.47 -6.35
C TYR A 180 -14.18 20.04 -6.70
N TYR A 181 -15.27 19.51 -6.14
CA TYR A 181 -15.77 18.19 -6.50
C TYR A 181 -16.23 18.10 -7.96
N LEU A 182 -16.96 19.12 -8.46
CA LEU A 182 -17.34 19.18 -9.87
C LEU A 182 -16.11 19.30 -10.79
N LEU A 183 -15.10 20.08 -10.41
CA LEU A 183 -13.84 20.19 -11.16
C LEU A 183 -13.11 18.86 -11.18
N TYR A 184 -13.01 18.16 -10.06
CA TYR A 184 -12.43 16.82 -9.96
C TYR A 184 -13.13 15.83 -10.91
N LEU A 185 -14.46 15.79 -10.90
CA LEU A 185 -15.24 14.95 -11.82
C LEU A 185 -15.04 15.33 -13.29
N ALA A 186 -14.99 16.63 -13.59
CA ALA A 186 -14.77 17.12 -14.96
C ALA A 186 -13.38 16.76 -15.48
N VAL A 187 -12.34 16.90 -14.65
CA VAL A 187 -10.96 16.50 -14.99
C VAL A 187 -10.89 14.99 -15.18
N GLY A 188 -11.50 14.19 -14.31
CA GLY A 188 -11.58 12.73 -14.44
C GLY A 188 -12.27 12.30 -15.73
N ALA A 189 -13.40 12.93 -16.08
CA ALA A 189 -14.12 12.67 -17.32
C ALA A 189 -13.30 13.06 -18.57
N ALA A 190 -12.58 14.18 -18.52
CA ALA A 190 -11.70 14.61 -19.61
C ALA A 190 -10.52 13.66 -19.81
N LEU A 191 -9.87 13.21 -18.71
CA LEU A 191 -8.81 12.22 -18.77
C LEU A 191 -9.31 10.88 -19.33
N LEU A 192 -10.46 10.41 -18.89
CA LEU A 192 -11.09 9.19 -19.41
C LEU A 192 -11.37 9.32 -20.92
N PHE A 193 -11.93 10.45 -21.35
CA PHE A 193 -12.17 10.73 -22.76
C PHE A 193 -10.86 10.71 -23.59
N LEU A 194 -9.79 11.31 -23.09
CA LEU A 194 -8.47 11.29 -23.72
C LEU A 194 -7.90 9.87 -23.79
N CYS A 195 -7.95 9.11 -22.70
CA CYS A 195 -7.46 7.72 -22.64
C CYS A 195 -8.16 6.85 -23.69
N VAL A 196 -9.49 6.94 -23.78
CA VAL A 196 -10.25 6.17 -24.79
C VAL A 196 -9.96 6.66 -26.22
N SER A 197 -9.85 7.97 -26.41
CA SER A 197 -9.60 8.57 -27.75
C SER A 197 -8.20 8.23 -28.27
N TRP A 198 -7.23 8.05 -27.39
CA TRP A 198 -5.83 7.79 -27.73
C TRP A 198 -5.43 6.32 -27.59
N VAL A 199 -6.38 5.44 -27.38
CA VAL A 199 -6.15 4.00 -27.14
C VAL A 199 -5.37 3.30 -28.28
N LEU A 200 -5.45 3.79 -29.51
CA LEU A 200 -4.73 3.24 -30.66
C LEU A 200 -3.34 3.85 -30.89
N VAL A 201 -2.90 4.82 -30.08
CA VAL A 201 -1.62 5.51 -30.31
C VAL A 201 -0.45 4.54 -30.33
N LEU A 202 -0.36 3.63 -29.34
CA LEU A 202 0.72 2.64 -29.29
C LEU A 202 0.68 1.64 -30.45
N PRO A 203 -0.45 0.99 -30.77
CA PRO A 203 -0.52 0.15 -31.97
C PRO A 203 -0.13 0.86 -33.26
N LEU A 204 -0.55 2.10 -33.47
CA LEU A 204 -0.20 2.90 -34.66
C LEU A 204 1.29 3.26 -34.68
N PHE A 205 1.86 3.62 -33.54
CA PHE A 205 3.27 3.95 -33.40
C PHE A 205 4.16 2.73 -33.63
N VAL A 206 3.83 1.60 -32.99
CA VAL A 206 4.63 0.37 -33.01
C VAL A 206 4.44 -0.40 -34.31
N LEU A 207 3.21 -0.75 -34.68
CA LEU A 207 2.95 -1.65 -35.81
C LEU A 207 3.04 -0.95 -37.17
N GLU A 208 2.71 0.34 -37.23
CA GLU A 208 2.75 1.12 -38.49
C GLU A 208 3.95 2.09 -38.55
N ARG A 209 4.78 2.16 -37.49
CA ARG A 209 5.97 3.06 -37.41
C ARG A 209 5.66 4.53 -37.73
N LYS A 210 4.47 5.00 -37.38
CA LYS A 210 4.07 6.39 -37.54
C LYS A 210 4.73 7.28 -36.49
N SER A 211 4.84 8.59 -36.81
CA SER A 211 5.23 9.54 -35.77
C SER A 211 4.18 9.61 -34.67
N LEU A 212 4.58 10.00 -33.44
CA LEU A 212 3.65 10.12 -32.31
C LEU A 212 2.45 11.01 -32.67
N TRP A 213 2.71 12.17 -33.28
CA TRP A 213 1.66 13.13 -33.61
C TRP A 213 0.68 12.59 -34.65
N GLN A 214 1.17 11.86 -35.65
CA GLN A 214 0.31 11.16 -36.60
C GLN A 214 -0.53 10.09 -35.91
N SER A 215 0.06 9.29 -35.00
CA SER A 215 -0.62 8.26 -34.25
C SER A 215 -1.73 8.84 -33.36
N VAL A 216 -1.47 9.96 -32.66
CA VAL A 216 -2.46 10.68 -31.85
C VAL A 216 -3.61 11.20 -32.73
N LYS A 217 -3.30 11.87 -33.83
CA LYS A 217 -4.30 12.43 -34.76
C LYS A 217 -5.17 11.33 -35.34
N GLU A 218 -4.57 10.24 -35.78
CA GLU A 218 -5.31 9.12 -36.39
C GLU A 218 -6.13 8.35 -35.36
N SER A 219 -5.58 8.06 -34.18
CA SER A 219 -6.33 7.45 -33.09
C SER A 219 -7.59 8.25 -32.77
N PHE A 220 -7.41 9.58 -32.59
CA PHE A 220 -8.54 10.46 -32.32
C PHE A 220 -9.56 10.46 -33.47
N CYS A 221 -9.11 10.55 -34.73
CA CYS A 221 -10.01 10.51 -35.90
C CYS A 221 -10.79 9.21 -36.01
N CYS A 222 -10.17 8.06 -35.70
CA CYS A 222 -10.81 6.74 -35.74
C CYS A 222 -11.85 6.58 -34.62
N ILE A 223 -11.57 7.11 -33.44
CA ILE A 223 -12.36 6.84 -32.22
C ILE A 223 -13.41 7.93 -31.96
N ARG A 224 -13.18 9.22 -32.28
CA ARG A 224 -14.00 10.39 -31.87
C ARG A 224 -15.51 10.22 -32.07
N ARG A 225 -15.93 9.57 -33.16
CA ARG A 225 -17.36 9.30 -33.44
C ARG A 225 -17.89 8.03 -32.76
N ARG A 226 -17.02 7.26 -32.12
CA ARG A 226 -17.33 5.94 -31.54
C ARG A 226 -16.78 5.79 -30.10
N VAL A 227 -16.42 6.90 -29.44
CA VAL A 227 -15.79 6.89 -28.10
C VAL A 227 -16.58 6.06 -27.11
N PHE A 228 -17.89 6.26 -27.03
CA PHE A 228 -18.73 5.51 -26.12
C PHE A 228 -18.76 4.00 -26.45
N ARG A 229 -18.77 3.63 -27.73
CA ARG A 229 -18.71 2.20 -28.12
C ARG A 229 -17.34 1.58 -27.80
N ALA A 230 -16.25 2.32 -28.04
CA ALA A 230 -14.91 1.89 -27.68
C ALA A 230 -14.77 1.75 -26.15
N PHE A 231 -15.29 2.71 -25.40
CA PHE A 231 -15.33 2.65 -23.93
C PHE A 231 -16.08 1.42 -23.42
N VAL A 232 -17.31 1.20 -23.88
CA VAL A 232 -18.11 0.03 -23.47
C VAL A 232 -17.44 -1.29 -23.84
N LEU A 233 -16.79 -1.35 -25.02
CA LEU A 233 -16.05 -2.54 -25.45
C LEU A 233 -14.87 -2.82 -24.51
N LEU A 234 -14.05 -1.80 -24.21
CA LEU A 234 -12.91 -1.91 -23.32
C LEU A 234 -13.35 -2.26 -21.88
N LEU A 235 -14.39 -1.61 -21.39
CA LEU A 235 -14.96 -1.89 -20.07
C LEU A 235 -15.43 -3.34 -19.96
N ARG A 236 -16.19 -3.86 -20.94
CA ARG A 236 -16.65 -5.26 -20.96
C ARG A 236 -15.50 -6.25 -21.06
N TRP A 237 -14.48 -5.92 -21.85
CA TRP A 237 -13.30 -6.74 -21.95
C TRP A 237 -12.57 -6.82 -20.60
N ASN A 238 -12.32 -5.69 -20.00
CA ASN A 238 -11.63 -5.59 -18.72
C ASN A 238 -12.42 -6.31 -17.60
N LEU A 239 -13.72 -6.05 -17.50
CA LEU A 239 -14.57 -6.76 -16.53
C LEU A 239 -14.53 -8.29 -16.75
N SER A 240 -14.47 -8.74 -18.00
CA SER A 240 -14.35 -10.16 -18.33
C SER A 240 -12.97 -10.74 -17.96
N VAL A 241 -11.90 -9.94 -17.97
CA VAL A 241 -10.54 -10.35 -17.53
C VAL A 241 -10.52 -10.43 -16.01
N VAL A 242 -10.98 -9.38 -15.32
CA VAL A 242 -11.08 -9.34 -13.85
C VAL A 242 -11.90 -10.53 -13.32
N LEU A 243 -13.09 -10.76 -13.88
CA LEU A 243 -13.92 -11.89 -13.45
C LEU A 243 -13.21 -13.24 -13.61
N ARG A 244 -12.42 -13.43 -14.68
CA ARG A 244 -11.66 -14.68 -14.87
C ARG A 244 -10.48 -14.77 -13.91
N SER A 245 -9.82 -13.67 -13.62
CA SER A 245 -8.76 -13.61 -12.63
C SER A 245 -9.31 -13.98 -11.25
N LEU A 246 -10.44 -13.40 -10.85
CA LEU A 246 -11.11 -13.75 -9.60
C LEU A 246 -11.54 -15.23 -9.56
N LEU A 247 -12.08 -15.75 -10.67
CA LEU A 247 -12.44 -17.18 -10.76
C LEU A 247 -11.21 -18.09 -10.68
N LEU A 248 -10.07 -17.68 -11.24
CA LEU A 248 -8.82 -18.43 -11.14
C LEU A 248 -8.29 -18.42 -9.70
N THR A 249 -8.28 -17.25 -9.05
CA THR A 249 -7.91 -17.14 -7.63
C THR A 249 -8.82 -17.99 -6.75
N ALA A 250 -10.14 -17.90 -6.95
CA ALA A 250 -11.10 -18.72 -6.22
C ALA A 250 -10.92 -20.23 -6.47
N ALA A 251 -10.58 -20.64 -7.71
CA ALA A 251 -10.32 -22.02 -8.04
C ALA A 251 -9.12 -22.63 -7.33
N VAL A 252 -8.22 -21.80 -6.80
CA VAL A 252 -7.07 -22.21 -5.98
C VAL A 252 -7.40 -22.08 -4.50
N ALA A 253 -7.94 -20.93 -4.08
CA ALA A 253 -8.24 -20.65 -2.68
C ALA A 253 -9.30 -21.60 -2.11
N VAL A 254 -10.35 -21.94 -2.87
CA VAL A 254 -11.43 -22.83 -2.39
C VAL A 254 -10.95 -24.26 -2.09
N PRO A 255 -10.18 -24.95 -2.97
CA PRO A 255 -9.61 -26.25 -2.63
C PRO A 255 -8.64 -26.20 -1.44
N LEU A 256 -7.81 -25.16 -1.36
CA LEU A 256 -6.90 -24.96 -0.23
C LEU A 256 -7.67 -24.86 1.10
N TYR A 257 -8.70 -24.04 1.13
CA TYR A 257 -9.58 -23.90 2.28
C TYR A 257 -10.30 -25.23 2.61
N GLY A 258 -10.73 -25.97 1.58
CA GLY A 258 -11.33 -27.30 1.74
C GLY A 258 -10.36 -28.33 2.36
N ILE A 259 -9.06 -28.27 2.01
CA ILE A 259 -8.04 -29.13 2.61
C ILE A 259 -7.82 -28.77 4.07
N ILE A 260 -7.76 -27.46 4.41
CA ILE A 260 -7.62 -26.98 5.80
C ILE A 260 -8.78 -27.49 6.67
N ILE A 261 -10.02 -27.44 6.16
CA ILE A 261 -11.19 -27.99 6.86
C ILE A 261 -11.08 -29.52 7.01
N ALA A 262 -10.66 -30.21 5.95
CA ALA A 262 -10.59 -31.69 5.93
C ALA A 262 -9.50 -32.25 6.88
N VAL A 263 -8.46 -31.50 7.19
CA VAL A 263 -7.40 -31.85 8.17
C VAL A 263 -7.95 -31.83 9.60
N GLY A 264 -9.18 -31.36 9.82
CA GLY A 264 -9.90 -31.53 11.08
C GLY A 264 -9.38 -30.63 12.21
N LEU A 265 -8.85 -29.45 11.89
CA LEU A 265 -8.50 -28.46 12.89
C LEU A 265 -9.76 -28.08 13.68
N GLN A 266 -9.80 -28.48 14.97
CA GLN A 266 -10.98 -28.29 15.84
C GLN A 266 -11.21 -26.81 16.22
N SER A 267 -10.23 -25.94 16.01
CA SER A 267 -10.31 -24.52 16.32
C SER A 267 -10.58 -23.70 15.05
N THR A 268 -11.66 -22.93 15.08
CA THR A 268 -12.01 -21.99 14.00
C THR A 268 -10.89 -20.95 13.80
N GLN A 269 -10.24 -20.52 14.87
CA GLN A 269 -9.14 -19.55 14.87
C GLN A 269 -7.89 -20.12 14.21
N ALA A 270 -7.49 -21.35 14.51
CA ALA A 270 -6.36 -22.03 13.87
C ALA A 270 -6.58 -22.21 12.34
N MET A 271 -7.83 -22.46 11.92
CA MET A 271 -8.21 -22.51 10.50
C MET A 271 -8.02 -21.16 9.81
N PHE A 272 -8.44 -20.06 10.44
CA PHE A 272 -8.26 -18.72 9.91
C PHE A 272 -6.79 -18.33 9.80
N ALA A 273 -5.99 -18.62 10.82
CA ALA A 273 -4.57 -18.32 10.85
C ALA A 273 -3.79 -19.07 9.74
N LEU A 274 -4.04 -20.38 9.58
CA LEU A 274 -3.41 -21.16 8.52
C LEU A 274 -3.86 -20.69 7.12
N SER A 275 -5.14 -20.33 6.97
CA SER A 275 -5.67 -19.75 5.73
C SER A 275 -5.01 -18.42 5.39
N ARG A 276 -4.79 -17.57 6.38
CA ARG A 276 -4.17 -16.25 6.25
C ARG A 276 -2.69 -16.39 5.86
N ALA A 277 -1.93 -17.28 6.53
CA ALA A 277 -0.54 -17.58 6.20
C ALA A 277 -0.39 -18.16 4.78
N ALA A 278 -1.24 -19.10 4.41
CA ALA A 278 -1.24 -19.69 3.07
C ALA A 278 -1.56 -18.63 1.99
N LEU A 279 -2.57 -17.78 2.21
CA LEU A 279 -2.92 -16.68 1.30
C LEU A 279 -1.79 -15.66 1.19
N ALA A 280 -1.11 -15.31 2.29
CA ALA A 280 0.00 -14.37 2.29
C ALA A 280 1.18 -14.84 1.41
N ILE A 281 1.43 -16.14 1.36
CA ILE A 281 2.48 -16.74 0.49
C ILE A 281 2.00 -16.84 -0.97
N GLU A 282 0.73 -17.24 -1.18
CA GLU A 282 0.18 -17.48 -2.53
C GLU A 282 -0.16 -16.20 -3.27
N MET A 283 -0.70 -15.18 -2.58
CA MET A 283 -1.20 -13.97 -3.21
C MET A 283 -0.16 -13.23 -4.06
N PRO A 284 1.09 -13.01 -3.66
CA PRO A 284 2.10 -12.37 -4.51
C PRO A 284 2.39 -13.16 -5.79
N PHE A 285 2.40 -14.49 -5.72
CA PHE A 285 2.61 -15.35 -6.89
C PHE A 285 1.42 -15.29 -7.85
N PHE A 286 0.19 -15.40 -7.34
CA PHE A 286 -1.03 -15.27 -8.15
C PHE A 286 -1.18 -13.87 -8.71
N GLN A 287 -0.88 -12.82 -7.93
CA GLN A 287 -0.87 -11.45 -8.41
C GLN A 287 0.09 -11.28 -9.59
N PHE A 288 1.28 -11.84 -9.52
CA PHE A 288 2.24 -11.85 -10.62
C PHE A 288 1.67 -12.53 -11.88
N LEU A 289 1.02 -13.70 -11.75
CA LEU A 289 0.40 -14.40 -12.87
C LEU A 289 -0.79 -13.63 -13.45
N ILE A 290 -1.59 -13.02 -12.58
CA ILE A 290 -2.71 -12.16 -12.95
C ILE A 290 -2.22 -10.96 -13.74
N ASP A 291 -1.15 -10.30 -13.31
CA ASP A 291 -0.54 -9.16 -14.01
C ASP A 291 -0.03 -9.56 -15.41
N CYS A 292 0.59 -10.73 -15.52
CA CYS A 292 0.97 -11.27 -16.83
C CYS A 292 -0.24 -11.51 -17.74
N ALA A 293 -1.31 -12.09 -17.21
CA ALA A 293 -2.54 -12.38 -17.95
C ALA A 293 -3.27 -11.08 -18.36
N ILE A 294 -3.32 -10.08 -17.48
CA ILE A 294 -3.91 -8.77 -17.73
C ILE A 294 -3.15 -8.07 -18.85
N THR A 295 -1.82 -7.97 -18.77
CA THR A 295 -1.00 -7.29 -19.78
C THR A 295 -1.15 -7.97 -21.15
N MET A 296 -1.17 -9.30 -21.19
CA MET A 296 -1.44 -10.07 -22.42
C MET A 296 -2.82 -9.76 -22.99
N ALA A 297 -3.84 -9.73 -22.14
CA ALA A 297 -5.22 -9.46 -22.55
C ALA A 297 -5.40 -8.02 -23.07
N GLN A 298 -4.73 -7.03 -22.45
CA GLN A 298 -4.71 -5.64 -22.90
C GLN A 298 -4.07 -5.50 -24.28
N CYS A 299 -2.86 -6.00 -24.48
CA CYS A 299 -2.21 -5.96 -25.77
C CYS A 299 -3.02 -6.67 -26.85
N THR A 300 -3.72 -7.76 -26.49
CA THR A 300 -4.59 -8.49 -27.42
C THR A 300 -5.77 -7.63 -27.87
N ILE A 301 -6.50 -6.99 -26.95
CA ILE A 301 -7.64 -6.15 -27.32
C ILE A 301 -7.21 -4.92 -28.14
N LEU A 302 -6.06 -4.32 -27.81
CA LEU A 302 -5.50 -3.21 -28.55
C LEU A 302 -5.15 -3.60 -29.99
N THR A 303 -4.49 -4.76 -30.18
CA THR A 303 -4.18 -5.30 -31.50
C THR A 303 -5.44 -5.59 -32.29
N MET A 304 -6.45 -6.21 -31.68
CA MET A 304 -7.72 -6.52 -32.34
C MET A 304 -8.50 -5.26 -32.71
N LEU A 305 -8.53 -4.25 -31.84
CA LEU A 305 -9.21 -2.98 -32.08
C LEU A 305 -8.54 -2.22 -33.23
N HIS A 306 -7.19 -2.19 -33.24
CA HIS A 306 -6.41 -1.60 -34.33
C HIS A 306 -6.72 -2.25 -35.68
N CYS A 307 -6.67 -3.58 -35.75
CA CYS A 307 -6.94 -4.31 -36.99
C CYS A 307 -8.36 -4.08 -37.51
N ARG A 308 -9.36 -4.10 -36.62
CA ARG A 308 -10.76 -3.92 -36.99
C ARG A 308 -11.07 -2.51 -37.50
N LEU A 309 -10.47 -1.49 -36.92
CA LEU A 309 -10.67 -0.10 -37.35
C LEU A 309 -9.97 0.22 -38.68
N ARG A 310 -8.97 -0.59 -39.04
CA ARG A 310 -8.25 -0.51 -40.34
C ARG A 310 -8.85 -1.40 -41.41
N GLU A 311 -10.01 -2.04 -41.20
CA GLU A 311 -10.65 -3.00 -42.13
C GLU A 311 -9.73 -4.17 -42.57
N SER A 312 -8.68 -4.45 -41.82
CA SER A 312 -7.70 -5.49 -42.12
C SER A 312 -7.99 -6.82 -41.42
N LEU A 313 -9.20 -7.03 -40.88
CA LEU A 313 -9.65 -8.33 -40.42
C LEU A 313 -10.09 -9.17 -41.62
N PRO A 314 -9.51 -10.36 -41.88
CA PRO A 314 -10.10 -11.33 -42.79
C PRO A 314 -11.53 -11.62 -42.31
N SER A 315 -12.46 -11.62 -43.22
CA SER A 315 -13.84 -12.04 -42.97
C SER A 315 -13.87 -13.53 -42.67
N GLU A 316 -13.77 -13.91 -41.45
CA GLU A 316 -13.66 -15.22 -40.83
C GLU A 316 -12.20 -15.74 -40.76
N PRO A 317 -11.70 -16.05 -39.55
CA PRO A 317 -10.48 -16.83 -39.43
C PRO A 317 -10.77 -18.22 -40.02
N GLU A 318 -10.01 -18.65 -41.02
CA GLU A 318 -10.08 -20.03 -41.49
C GLU A 318 -10.06 -20.97 -40.29
N PRO A 319 -10.95 -22.01 -40.26
CA PRO A 319 -10.96 -22.93 -39.15
C PRO A 319 -9.60 -23.56 -39.02
N VAL A 320 -8.93 -23.25 -37.92
CA VAL A 320 -7.65 -23.86 -37.57
C VAL A 320 -7.91 -25.37 -37.56
N GLN A 321 -7.30 -26.12 -38.48
CA GLN A 321 -7.22 -27.57 -38.37
C GLN A 321 -6.48 -27.87 -37.06
N SER A 322 -7.24 -27.96 -36.00
CA SER A 322 -6.80 -28.28 -34.65
C SER A 322 -6.33 -29.74 -34.69
N GLY A 323 -5.03 -29.95 -34.77
CA GLY A 323 -4.46 -31.24 -34.46
C GLY A 323 -4.96 -31.66 -33.07
N LYS A 324 -5.75 -32.74 -33.02
CA LYS A 324 -6.46 -33.21 -31.82
C LYS A 324 -5.55 -33.52 -30.61
N HIS A 325 -4.21 -33.51 -30.80
CA HIS A 325 -3.25 -33.94 -29.77
C HIS A 325 -2.83 -32.81 -28.78
N HIS A 326 -2.86 -31.51 -29.14
CA HIS A 326 -2.39 -30.46 -28.23
C HIS A 326 -3.42 -29.98 -27.19
N ARG A 327 -4.71 -30.25 -27.38
CA ARG A 327 -5.78 -29.77 -26.45
C ARG A 327 -5.78 -30.46 -25.09
N SER A 328 -5.34 -31.70 -25.04
CA SER A 328 -5.32 -32.51 -23.80
C SER A 328 -4.11 -32.13 -22.94
N THR A 329 -2.93 -31.97 -23.55
CA THR A 329 -1.67 -31.71 -22.86
C THR A 329 -1.63 -30.33 -22.18
N GLY A 330 -2.14 -29.27 -22.82
CA GLY A 330 -2.13 -27.92 -22.23
C GLY A 330 -3.07 -27.79 -21.01
N ARG A 331 -4.23 -28.47 -21.04
CA ARG A 331 -5.16 -28.50 -19.88
C ARG A 331 -4.61 -29.35 -18.75
N LEU A 332 -3.94 -30.45 -19.07
CA LEU A 332 -3.31 -31.34 -18.09
C LEU A 332 -2.10 -30.64 -17.43
N LEU A 333 -1.28 -29.93 -18.22
CA LEU A 333 -0.15 -29.14 -17.72
C LEU A 333 -0.64 -27.98 -16.83
N LEU A 334 -1.68 -27.25 -17.23
CA LEU A 334 -2.24 -26.18 -16.41
C LEU A 334 -2.82 -26.74 -15.09
N GLY A 335 -3.61 -27.83 -15.16
CA GLY A 335 -4.12 -28.49 -13.96
C GLY A 335 -3.02 -29.02 -13.05
N ALA A 336 -1.99 -29.65 -13.63
CA ALA A 336 -0.82 -30.15 -12.88
C ALA A 336 0.01 -29.00 -12.28
N SER A 337 0.14 -27.86 -12.98
CA SER A 337 0.85 -26.67 -12.45
C SER A 337 0.09 -26.05 -11.29
N VAL A 338 -1.25 -25.92 -11.39
CA VAL A 338 -2.09 -25.40 -10.30
C VAL A 338 -2.05 -26.36 -9.10
N ALA A 339 -2.23 -27.65 -9.32
CA ALA A 339 -2.18 -28.64 -8.24
C ALA A 339 -0.77 -28.71 -7.60
N GLY A 340 0.28 -28.61 -8.41
CA GLY A 340 1.66 -28.58 -7.93
C GLY A 340 1.98 -27.32 -7.11
N ALA A 341 1.49 -26.15 -7.55
CA ALA A 341 1.63 -24.92 -6.79
C ALA A 341 0.90 -25.01 -5.44
N THR A 342 -0.36 -25.47 -5.43
CA THR A 342 -1.15 -25.65 -4.21
C THR A 342 -0.48 -26.62 -3.23
N LEU A 343 0.05 -27.76 -3.72
CA LEU A 343 0.77 -28.72 -2.90
C LEU A 343 2.08 -28.16 -2.35
N LEU A 344 2.82 -27.40 -3.17
CA LEU A 344 4.06 -26.75 -2.76
C LEU A 344 3.81 -25.70 -1.67
N THR A 345 2.76 -24.90 -1.82
CA THR A 345 2.39 -23.89 -0.81
C THR A 345 1.97 -24.54 0.50
N PHE A 346 1.18 -25.61 0.41
CA PHE A 346 0.80 -26.37 1.60
C PHE A 346 2.04 -27.00 2.28
N ALA A 347 2.98 -27.57 1.52
CA ALA A 347 4.23 -28.10 2.03
C ALA A 347 5.11 -27.00 2.66
N LEU A 348 5.18 -25.81 2.05
CA LEU A 348 5.93 -24.69 2.58
C LEU A 348 5.27 -24.13 3.86
N ALA A 349 3.95 -24.01 3.90
CA ALA A 349 3.21 -23.60 5.09
C ALA A 349 3.38 -24.63 6.23
N PHE A 350 3.31 -25.91 5.91
CA PHE A 350 3.55 -27.00 6.86
C PHE A 350 5.00 -26.99 7.37
N CYS A 351 5.99 -26.87 6.49
CA CYS A 351 7.41 -26.74 6.88
C CYS A 351 7.62 -25.47 7.74
N TYR A 352 6.95 -24.37 7.41
CA TYR A 352 6.99 -23.13 8.18
C TYR A 352 6.50 -23.34 9.62
N LEU A 353 5.45 -24.12 9.81
CA LEU A 353 4.86 -24.43 11.11
C LEU A 353 5.64 -25.52 11.87
N ALA A 354 6.27 -26.48 11.16
CA ALA A 354 6.94 -27.64 11.74
C ALA A 354 8.43 -27.43 12.05
N LEU A 355 9.08 -26.40 11.49
CA LEU A 355 10.49 -26.12 11.77
C LEU A 355 10.65 -25.47 13.15
N PRO A 356 11.57 -25.99 14.00
CA PRO A 356 11.92 -25.30 15.25
C PRO A 356 12.54 -23.94 14.91
N ARG A 357 12.01 -22.89 15.47
CA ARG A 357 12.51 -21.54 15.32
C ARG A 357 12.96 -21.02 16.67
N ASP A 358 14.16 -20.43 16.67
CA ASP A 358 14.63 -19.67 17.81
C ASP A 358 13.65 -18.54 18.12
N ASP A 359 13.44 -18.26 19.40
CA ASP A 359 12.49 -17.22 19.87
C ASP A 359 12.72 -15.83 19.25
N GLU A 360 13.92 -15.60 18.72
CA GLU A 360 14.31 -14.37 18.00
C GLU A 360 13.52 -14.15 16.71
N LEU A 361 13.11 -15.21 16.00
CA LEU A 361 12.30 -15.07 14.78
C LEU A 361 10.80 -14.92 15.09
N LEU A 362 10.34 -15.47 16.20
CA LEU A 362 8.98 -15.25 16.73
C LEU A 362 8.85 -13.84 17.30
N SER A 363 9.90 -13.29 17.93
CA SER A 363 9.93 -11.88 18.35
C SER A 363 10.01 -10.91 17.17
N MET A 364 10.49 -11.36 16.01
CA MET A 364 10.42 -10.60 14.74
C MET A 364 9.05 -10.68 14.06
N LEU A 365 8.24 -11.70 14.38
CA LEU A 365 6.91 -11.92 13.81
C LEU A 365 5.79 -11.65 14.84
N GLY A 366 6.07 -11.82 16.14
CA GLY A 366 5.25 -11.41 17.26
C GLY A 366 5.89 -10.15 17.85
N GLY A 367 5.73 -9.02 17.15
CA GLY A 367 6.16 -7.72 17.67
C GLY A 367 5.53 -7.44 19.03
N VAL A 368 6.17 -6.62 19.83
CA VAL A 368 5.56 -5.94 20.97
C VAL A 368 4.16 -5.51 20.56
N ALA A 369 3.15 -5.81 21.35
CA ALA A 369 1.77 -5.43 21.02
C ALA A 369 1.76 -3.95 20.61
N PRO A 370 1.25 -3.63 19.42
CA PRO A 370 1.32 -2.27 18.92
C PRO A 370 0.54 -1.33 19.83
N VAL A 371 1.06 -0.15 20.01
CA VAL A 371 0.42 0.92 20.78
C VAL A 371 -0.76 1.48 19.99
N VAL A 372 -1.83 1.87 20.66
CA VAL A 372 -2.96 2.60 20.08
C VAL A 372 -2.98 4.01 20.61
N THR A 373 -2.73 4.98 19.75
CA THR A 373 -2.73 6.41 20.10
C THR A 373 -4.01 7.07 19.60
N ALA A 374 -4.80 7.64 20.51
CA ALA A 374 -6.02 8.38 20.19
C ALA A 374 -5.68 9.75 19.60
N HIS A 375 -5.93 9.95 18.30
CA HIS A 375 -5.61 11.16 17.54
C HIS A 375 -6.45 12.35 17.97
N ARG A 376 -5.81 13.39 18.51
CA ARG A 376 -6.46 14.60 19.08
C ARG A 376 -7.47 14.25 20.19
N GLY A 377 -7.15 13.21 21.00
CA GLY A 377 -8.11 12.52 21.83
C GLY A 377 -8.99 11.56 21.02
N TYR A 378 -10.13 11.08 21.55
CA TYR A 378 -11.07 10.25 20.79
C TYR A 378 -11.90 11.12 19.85
N SER A 379 -11.28 11.59 18.76
CA SER A 379 -11.82 12.62 17.86
C SER A 379 -13.00 12.16 17.00
N ALA A 380 -13.20 10.85 16.80
CA ALA A 380 -14.42 10.35 16.15
C ALA A 380 -15.67 10.43 17.05
N ALA A 381 -15.52 10.48 18.39
CA ALA A 381 -16.61 10.46 19.35
C ALA A 381 -16.84 11.80 20.07
N ALA A 382 -15.84 12.70 20.06
CA ALA A 382 -15.91 14.04 20.65
C ALA A 382 -15.12 15.05 19.82
N PRO A 383 -15.37 16.38 19.99
CA PRO A 383 -14.65 17.40 19.24
C PRO A 383 -13.14 17.32 19.52
N GLU A 384 -12.34 17.23 18.45
CA GLU A 384 -10.89 17.10 18.50
C GLU A 384 -10.21 18.15 19.39
N ASN A 385 -9.11 17.78 20.03
CA ASN A 385 -8.29 18.69 20.84
C ASN A 385 -9.08 19.39 21.95
N THR A 386 -10.08 18.73 22.54
CA THR A 386 -10.86 19.25 23.68
C THR A 386 -10.80 18.31 24.88
N LEU A 387 -11.02 18.84 26.09
CA LEU A 387 -11.05 18.00 27.28
C LEU A 387 -12.03 16.83 27.19
N PRO A 388 -13.26 16.97 26.62
CA PRO A 388 -14.14 15.81 26.38
C PRO A 388 -13.52 14.71 25.50
N ALA A 389 -12.72 15.05 24.49
CA ALA A 389 -12.08 14.06 23.62
C ALA A 389 -10.98 13.27 24.37
N PHE A 390 -10.18 13.96 25.19
CA PHE A 390 -9.18 13.30 26.04
C PHE A 390 -9.82 12.46 27.14
N GLN A 391 -10.90 12.95 27.76
CA GLN A 391 -11.63 12.15 28.75
C GLN A 391 -12.18 10.86 28.15
N LEU A 392 -12.75 10.92 26.93
CA LEU A 392 -13.21 9.71 26.25
C LEU A 392 -12.07 8.76 25.86
N ALA A 393 -10.89 9.28 25.50
CA ALA A 393 -9.72 8.43 25.27
C ALA A 393 -9.27 7.69 26.56
N ILE A 394 -9.31 8.37 27.70
CA ILE A 394 -9.05 7.77 29.02
C ILE A 394 -10.13 6.73 29.35
N ASP A 395 -11.41 7.05 29.18
CA ASP A 395 -12.53 6.14 29.46
C ASP A 395 -12.51 4.90 28.57
N GLN A 396 -12.00 5.02 27.33
CA GLN A 396 -11.77 3.91 26.40
C GLN A 396 -10.57 3.03 26.79
N GLY A 397 -9.72 3.49 27.73
CA GLY A 397 -8.52 2.76 28.14
C GLY A 397 -7.37 2.84 27.14
N CYS A 398 -7.29 3.94 26.38
CA CYS A 398 -6.14 4.19 25.51
C CYS A 398 -4.88 4.41 26.35
N GLU A 399 -3.74 3.85 25.92
CA GLU A 399 -2.45 4.08 26.56
C GLU A 399 -1.89 5.46 26.22
N TRP A 400 -2.12 5.91 24.98
CA TRP A 400 -1.64 7.18 24.44
C TRP A 400 -2.76 8.00 23.82
N ALA A 401 -2.64 9.33 23.94
CA ALA A 401 -3.40 10.28 23.13
C ALA A 401 -2.45 11.30 22.49
N GLU A 402 -2.77 11.69 21.28
CA GLU A 402 -2.03 12.71 20.55
C GLU A 402 -2.78 14.04 20.68
N LEU A 403 -2.04 15.15 20.66
CA LEU A 403 -2.55 16.51 20.68
C LEU A 403 -1.62 17.49 19.97
N ASP A 404 -2.18 18.61 19.49
CA ASP A 404 -1.46 19.67 18.79
C ASP A 404 -1.35 20.92 19.66
N VAL A 405 -0.16 21.51 19.76
CA VAL A 405 0.03 22.76 20.51
C VAL A 405 0.41 23.94 19.62
N GLN A 406 -0.23 25.06 19.89
CA GLN A 406 0.05 26.37 19.33
C GLN A 406 -0.02 27.46 20.43
N MET A 407 0.45 28.66 20.15
CA MET A 407 0.54 29.73 21.15
C MET A 407 -0.29 30.93 20.76
N THR A 408 -0.96 31.53 21.75
CA THR A 408 -1.67 32.81 21.61
C THR A 408 -0.69 33.98 21.53
N ARG A 409 -1.21 35.16 21.14
CA ARG A 409 -0.44 36.41 21.09
C ARG A 409 0.18 36.82 22.44
N ASP A 410 -0.45 36.47 23.55
CA ASP A 410 -0.02 36.75 24.92
C ASP A 410 0.77 35.60 25.57
N GLY A 411 1.24 34.61 24.75
CA GLY A 411 2.20 33.60 25.17
C GLY A 411 1.59 32.37 25.85
N VAL A 412 0.28 32.16 25.80
CA VAL A 412 -0.35 30.96 26.38
C VAL A 412 -0.38 29.82 25.38
N VAL A 413 0.10 28.63 25.77
CA VAL A 413 0.09 27.41 24.93
C VAL A 413 -1.31 26.79 24.96
N MET A 414 -1.94 26.74 23.81
CA MET A 414 -3.29 26.20 23.60
C MET A 414 -3.24 24.91 22.79
N VAL A 415 -4.24 24.05 23.00
CA VAL A 415 -4.35 22.78 22.28
C VAL A 415 -5.31 22.91 21.11
N THR A 416 -4.77 23.02 19.91
CA THR A 416 -5.54 23.17 18.66
C THR A 416 -4.68 22.81 17.44
N HIS A 417 -5.29 22.13 16.44
CA HIS A 417 -4.60 21.71 15.23
C HIS A 417 -4.36 22.84 14.24
N ASP A 418 -5.43 23.49 13.81
CA ASP A 418 -5.36 24.51 12.76
C ASP A 418 -4.84 25.85 13.33
N THR A 419 -4.01 26.53 12.57
CA THR A 419 -3.61 27.90 12.89
C THR A 419 -4.83 28.84 12.90
N SER A 420 -5.75 28.69 11.93
CA SER A 420 -7.01 29.41 11.89
C SER A 420 -8.09 28.69 12.71
N LEU A 421 -8.71 29.39 13.64
CA LEU A 421 -9.76 28.83 14.51
C LEU A 421 -11.12 28.65 13.80
N ARG A 422 -11.17 28.87 12.49
CA ARG A 422 -12.43 28.87 11.72
C ARG A 422 -13.17 27.54 11.73
N ARG A 423 -12.46 26.42 11.55
CA ARG A 423 -13.07 25.10 11.40
C ARG A 423 -13.74 24.64 12.69
N CYS A 424 -13.07 24.79 13.82
CA CYS A 424 -13.55 24.28 15.10
C CYS A 424 -14.40 25.28 15.89
N THR A 425 -14.25 26.60 15.66
CA THR A 425 -14.94 27.61 16.45
C THR A 425 -15.77 28.58 15.63
N GLY A 426 -15.66 28.60 14.31
CA GLY A 426 -16.27 29.59 13.42
C GLY A 426 -15.54 30.93 13.37
N ARG A 427 -14.51 31.15 14.19
CA ARG A 427 -13.72 32.38 14.25
C ARG A 427 -12.65 32.41 13.18
N ASN A 428 -12.64 33.43 12.32
CA ASN A 428 -11.78 33.49 11.13
C ASN A 428 -10.44 34.23 11.40
N GLU A 429 -9.93 34.16 12.63
CA GLU A 429 -8.61 34.68 13.00
C GLU A 429 -7.66 33.50 13.33
N ASN A 430 -6.35 33.78 13.27
CA ASN A 430 -5.33 32.83 13.68
C ASN A 430 -5.14 32.87 15.19
N ILE A 431 -4.71 31.73 15.76
CA ILE A 431 -4.48 31.59 17.20
C ILE A 431 -3.51 32.64 17.75
N TYR A 432 -2.42 32.90 17.00
CA TYR A 432 -1.38 33.86 17.40
C TYR A 432 -1.80 35.33 17.26
N ASP A 433 -2.95 35.64 16.65
CA ASP A 433 -3.51 36.99 16.57
C ASP A 433 -4.40 37.30 17.79
N LEU A 434 -4.82 36.31 18.56
CA LEU A 434 -5.73 36.40 19.68
C LEU A 434 -5.01 36.19 21.01
N THR A 435 -5.56 36.85 22.07
CA THR A 435 -5.17 36.60 23.45
C THR A 435 -5.88 35.36 24.00
N TYR A 436 -5.32 34.76 25.06
CA TYR A 436 -5.98 33.68 25.80
C TYR A 436 -7.45 33.99 26.14
N ASN A 437 -7.71 35.21 26.67
CA ASN A 437 -9.07 35.63 27.07
C ASN A 437 -10.04 35.71 25.88
N GLU A 438 -9.58 35.97 24.67
CA GLU A 438 -10.38 35.94 23.45
C GLU A 438 -10.66 34.51 23.02
N VAL A 439 -9.65 33.63 22.98
CA VAL A 439 -9.77 32.20 22.60
C VAL A 439 -10.70 31.49 23.60
N ARG A 440 -10.55 31.70 24.88
CA ARG A 440 -11.34 31.06 25.94
C ARG A 440 -12.86 31.30 25.84
N LYS A 441 -13.30 32.37 25.17
CA LYS A 441 -14.71 32.67 24.93
C LYS A 441 -15.33 31.84 23.82
N LEU A 442 -14.51 31.27 22.92
CA LEU A 442 -14.96 30.52 21.75
C LEU A 442 -15.59 29.20 22.17
N ASP A 443 -16.44 28.67 21.31
CA ASP A 443 -17.08 27.36 21.44
C ASP A 443 -16.42 26.42 20.42
N ALA A 444 -15.63 25.46 20.90
CA ALA A 444 -14.93 24.47 20.10
C ALA A 444 -15.69 23.13 19.96
N GLY A 445 -16.89 23.02 20.54
CA GLY A 445 -17.65 21.76 20.53
C GLY A 445 -18.89 21.79 19.62
N ARG A 446 -19.51 22.96 19.42
CA ARG A 446 -20.79 23.07 18.71
C ARG A 446 -20.75 22.52 17.26
N TRP A 447 -19.65 22.69 16.59
CA TRP A 447 -19.48 22.20 15.21
C TRP A 447 -19.55 20.66 15.11
N PHE A 448 -19.09 19.97 16.15
CA PHE A 448 -19.13 18.52 16.22
C PHE A 448 -20.52 17.98 16.56
N GLY A 449 -21.21 18.64 17.48
CA GLY A 449 -22.57 18.24 17.87
C GLY A 449 -23.12 19.03 19.06
N GLN A 450 -24.44 19.10 19.13
CA GLN A 450 -25.14 19.90 20.16
C GLN A 450 -24.78 19.46 21.60
N LYS A 451 -24.47 18.18 21.80
CA LYS A 451 -24.03 17.60 23.09
C LYS A 451 -22.78 18.28 23.64
N TYR A 452 -21.90 18.77 22.77
CA TYR A 452 -20.62 19.37 23.14
C TYR A 452 -20.63 20.92 23.07
N THR A 453 -21.79 21.53 22.87
CA THR A 453 -21.90 22.98 22.87
C THR A 453 -21.34 23.58 24.15
N GLY A 454 -20.43 24.56 24.02
CA GLY A 454 -19.75 25.22 25.13
C GLY A 454 -18.37 24.58 25.47
N ALA A 455 -17.95 23.47 24.85
CA ALA A 455 -16.60 22.97 25.00
C ALA A 455 -15.59 24.03 24.53
N LYS A 456 -14.47 24.15 25.26
CA LYS A 456 -13.47 25.19 25.04
C LYS A 456 -12.24 24.63 24.35
N VAL A 457 -11.51 25.50 23.67
CA VAL A 457 -10.10 25.23 23.31
C VAL A 457 -9.32 25.20 24.63
N PRO A 458 -8.75 24.09 25.05
CA PRO A 458 -8.05 24.00 26.32
C PRO A 458 -6.64 24.56 26.24
N THR A 459 -6.05 24.92 27.38
CA THR A 459 -4.61 25.12 27.49
C THR A 459 -3.89 23.79 27.60
N LEU A 460 -2.57 23.76 27.34
CA LEU A 460 -1.77 22.56 27.55
C LEU A 460 -1.81 22.13 29.02
N GLU A 461 -1.74 23.06 29.98
CA GLU A 461 -1.82 22.78 31.41
C GLU A 461 -3.12 22.04 31.78
N GLU A 462 -4.28 22.47 31.22
CA GLU A 462 -5.57 21.81 31.47
C GLU A 462 -5.60 20.36 30.97
N VAL A 463 -4.99 20.10 29.84
CA VAL A 463 -4.90 18.73 29.27
C VAL A 463 -3.94 17.88 30.10
N LEU A 464 -2.75 18.39 30.45
CA LEU A 464 -1.81 17.67 31.28
C LEU A 464 -2.39 17.33 32.67
N ASP A 465 -3.14 18.27 33.31
CA ASP A 465 -3.81 18.02 34.57
C ASP A 465 -4.90 16.92 34.47
N LEU A 466 -5.63 16.89 33.37
CA LEU A 466 -6.63 15.84 33.11
C LEU A 466 -5.99 14.46 32.90
N CYS A 467 -4.91 14.41 32.13
CA CYS A 467 -4.26 13.17 31.66
C CYS A 467 -3.29 12.56 32.67
N LYS A 468 -2.80 13.34 33.65
CA LYS A 468 -1.76 12.92 34.59
C LYS A 468 -2.08 11.62 35.31
N GLY A 469 -1.18 10.61 35.13
CA GLY A 469 -1.33 9.30 35.74
C GLY A 469 -2.44 8.42 35.16
N LYS A 470 -3.05 8.81 34.03
CA LYS A 470 -4.15 8.10 33.38
C LYS A 470 -3.85 7.71 31.94
N ILE A 471 -3.16 8.56 31.19
CA ILE A 471 -2.84 8.36 29.78
C ILE A 471 -1.56 9.11 29.44
N GLN A 472 -0.72 8.55 28.58
CA GLN A 472 0.48 9.20 28.04
C GLN A 472 0.13 10.10 26.85
N LEU A 473 0.98 11.09 26.57
CA LEU A 473 0.68 12.09 25.55
C LEU A 473 1.77 12.19 24.47
N ASN A 474 1.34 12.17 23.21
CA ASN A 474 2.15 12.57 22.07
C ASN A 474 1.79 14.04 21.73
N ILE A 475 2.71 14.97 22.00
CA ILE A 475 2.48 16.42 21.88
C ILE A 475 3.13 16.93 20.59
N GLU A 476 2.30 17.22 19.56
CA GLU A 476 2.79 17.82 18.32
C GLU A 476 2.99 19.34 18.50
N ILE A 477 4.23 19.79 18.42
CA ILE A 477 4.56 21.23 18.37
C ILE A 477 4.44 21.70 16.91
N LYS A 478 3.55 22.68 16.68
CA LYS A 478 3.38 23.35 15.38
C LYS A 478 4.07 24.70 15.37
N PRO A 479 5.37 24.74 14.93
CA PRO A 479 6.15 25.96 14.99
C PRO A 479 5.57 27.04 14.08
N ASN A 480 5.61 28.29 14.55
CA ASN A 480 5.18 29.45 13.80
C ASN A 480 6.15 30.61 14.02
N ALA A 481 6.49 31.34 12.95
CA ALA A 481 7.37 32.51 13.04
C ALA A 481 6.83 33.63 13.95
N ALA A 482 5.51 33.68 14.17
CA ALA A 482 4.88 34.64 15.08
C ALA A 482 5.03 34.28 16.57
N THR A 483 5.38 33.02 16.88
CA THR A 483 5.47 32.49 18.25
C THR A 483 6.74 31.67 18.45
N PRO A 484 7.95 32.31 18.38
CA PRO A 484 9.23 31.61 18.40
C PRO A 484 9.57 30.97 19.77
N GLU A 485 8.83 31.30 20.82
CA GLU A 485 9.01 30.73 22.17
C GLU A 485 8.19 29.46 22.40
N LEU A 486 7.40 28.97 21.44
CA LEU A 486 6.46 27.87 21.62
C LEU A 486 7.12 26.60 22.15
N GLU A 487 8.31 26.21 21.63
CA GLU A 487 9.05 25.02 22.07
C GLU A 487 9.47 25.16 23.55
N ALA A 488 10.07 26.29 23.91
CA ALA A 488 10.57 26.54 25.25
C ALA A 488 9.43 26.58 26.28
N GLU A 489 8.33 27.23 25.96
CA GLU A 489 7.16 27.34 26.83
C GLU A 489 6.45 26.00 27.01
N THR A 490 6.30 25.23 25.93
CA THR A 490 5.77 23.86 25.98
C THR A 490 6.58 22.98 26.93
N ILE A 491 7.92 23.00 26.81
CA ILE A 491 8.82 22.22 27.67
C ILE A 491 8.73 22.70 29.13
N ARG A 492 8.66 24.03 29.37
CA ARG A 492 8.52 24.58 30.72
C ARG A 492 7.24 24.03 31.39
N ILE A 493 6.11 24.06 30.69
CA ILE A 493 4.83 23.59 31.18
C ILE A 493 4.90 22.08 31.48
N ILE A 494 5.45 21.25 30.56
CA ILE A 494 5.61 19.79 30.74
C ILE A 494 6.41 19.51 32.02
N ARG A 495 7.53 20.22 32.27
CA ARG A 495 8.37 20.05 33.44
C ARG A 495 7.67 20.51 34.72
N GLU A 496 7.01 21.64 34.72
CA GLU A 496 6.26 22.16 35.87
C GLU A 496 5.12 21.23 36.29
N LYS A 497 4.45 20.61 35.33
CA LYS A 497 3.41 19.59 35.59
C LYS A 497 3.99 18.22 35.95
N GLY A 498 5.31 18.01 35.81
CA GLY A 498 5.97 16.73 36.07
C GLY A 498 5.51 15.64 35.10
N PHE A 499 5.40 15.98 33.81
CA PHE A 499 4.86 15.10 32.76
C PHE A 499 5.93 14.59 31.79
N ALA A 500 7.21 14.92 32.01
CA ALA A 500 8.31 14.67 31.07
C ALA A 500 8.56 13.18 30.78
N GLN A 501 8.21 12.28 31.70
CA GLN A 501 8.33 10.83 31.53
C GLN A 501 7.09 10.18 30.89
N ASP A 502 5.97 10.91 30.86
CA ASP A 502 4.68 10.43 30.39
C ASP A 502 4.29 11.07 29.04
N CYS A 503 5.26 11.73 28.35
CA CYS A 503 5.02 12.31 27.05
C CYS A 503 6.18 12.08 26.06
N THR A 504 5.83 12.21 24.78
CA THR A 504 6.77 12.42 23.67
C THR A 504 6.43 13.74 22.99
N ILE A 505 7.42 14.34 22.34
CA ILE A 505 7.21 15.56 21.53
C ILE A 505 7.41 15.20 20.06
N THR A 506 6.43 15.52 19.24
CA THR A 506 6.49 15.37 17.79
C THR A 506 6.44 16.71 17.08
N SER A 507 6.98 16.76 15.88
CA SER A 507 6.84 17.92 14.99
C SER A 507 7.09 17.52 13.53
N GLN A 508 6.46 18.23 12.61
CA GLN A 508 6.82 18.20 11.19
C GLN A 508 8.12 18.96 10.90
N SER A 509 8.57 19.83 11.79
CA SER A 509 9.83 20.58 11.69
C SER A 509 10.98 19.85 12.39
N TYR A 510 11.96 19.39 11.63
CA TYR A 510 13.16 18.79 12.22
C TYR A 510 13.97 19.80 13.08
N GLU A 511 13.96 21.09 12.70
CA GLU A 511 14.60 22.16 13.50
C GLU A 511 13.97 22.27 14.90
N THR A 512 12.64 22.16 14.98
CA THR A 512 11.92 22.12 16.27
C THR A 512 12.37 20.95 17.13
N LEU A 513 12.55 19.75 16.54
CA LEU A 513 13.06 18.58 17.28
C LEU A 513 14.49 18.79 17.78
N CYS A 514 15.37 19.44 16.98
CA CYS A 514 16.71 19.81 17.42
C CYS A 514 16.65 20.76 18.63
N LYS A 515 15.81 21.80 18.59
CA LYS A 515 15.61 22.73 19.73
C LYS A 515 15.08 22.00 20.96
N VAL A 516 14.11 21.08 20.78
CA VAL A 516 13.60 20.25 21.90
C VAL A 516 14.72 19.42 22.53
N LYS A 517 15.55 18.76 21.72
CA LYS A 517 16.70 17.97 22.21
C LYS A 517 17.76 18.81 22.92
N GLU A 518 17.96 20.05 22.50
CA GLU A 518 18.84 21.00 23.18
C GLU A 518 18.28 21.42 24.53
N LEU A 519 16.97 21.67 24.62
CA LEU A 519 16.31 22.17 25.83
C LEU A 519 15.94 21.05 26.81
N ALA A 520 15.54 19.89 26.31
CA ALA A 520 15.00 18.76 27.08
C ALA A 520 15.42 17.40 26.47
N PRO A 521 16.71 17.02 26.58
CA PRO A 521 17.21 15.77 26.00
C PRO A 521 16.55 14.52 26.60
N GLU A 522 15.93 14.61 27.77
CA GLU A 522 15.21 13.53 28.44
C GLU A 522 13.87 13.19 27.78
N ILE A 523 13.29 14.10 27.00
CA ILE A 523 11.99 13.86 26.33
C ILE A 523 12.26 13.16 24.98
N ARG A 524 11.53 12.07 24.70
CA ARG A 524 11.57 11.39 23.40
C ARG A 524 10.97 12.29 22.33
N THR A 525 11.59 12.29 21.16
CA THR A 525 11.15 13.12 20.03
C THR A 525 10.83 12.29 18.80
N GLY A 526 9.74 12.63 18.11
CA GLY A 526 9.28 11.98 16.90
C GLY A 526 9.20 12.91 15.69
N TYR A 527 9.76 12.49 14.56
CA TYR A 527 9.67 13.27 13.34
C TYR A 527 8.44 12.89 12.52
N ILE A 528 7.54 13.85 12.31
CA ILE A 528 6.32 13.63 11.53
C ILE A 528 6.63 13.80 10.04
N LEU A 529 6.33 12.75 9.26
CA LEU A 529 6.57 12.67 7.84
C LEU A 529 5.28 12.34 7.08
N ALA A 530 4.80 13.24 6.22
CA ALA A 530 3.81 12.89 5.22
C ALA A 530 4.45 12.07 4.08
N LEU A 531 5.71 12.36 3.75
CA LEU A 531 6.54 11.63 2.78
C LEU A 531 7.97 11.58 3.32
N GLY A 532 8.58 10.40 3.31
CA GLY A 532 9.98 10.21 3.69
C GLY A 532 10.72 9.32 2.70
N VAL A 533 11.78 9.85 2.06
CA VAL A 533 12.64 9.10 1.13
C VAL A 533 14.11 9.42 1.40
N GLY A 534 14.95 8.42 1.40
CA GLY A 534 16.39 8.58 1.67
C GLY A 534 16.78 8.24 3.10
N SER A 535 17.84 8.88 3.61
CA SER A 535 18.46 8.51 4.91
C SER A 535 17.88 9.29 6.11
N TYR A 536 16.60 9.68 6.08
CA TYR A 536 15.96 10.41 7.19
C TYR A 536 15.97 9.62 8.51
N TYR A 537 16.02 8.31 8.47
CA TYR A 537 16.07 7.44 9.64
C TYR A 537 17.39 7.54 10.43
N ASP A 538 18.44 8.20 9.87
CA ASP A 538 19.71 8.47 10.53
C ASP A 538 19.73 9.81 11.31
N LEU A 539 18.63 10.57 11.29
CA LEU A 539 18.51 11.87 11.96
C LEU A 539 18.61 11.73 13.49
N PRO A 540 19.61 12.38 14.15
CA PRO A 540 19.87 12.15 15.57
C PRO A 540 18.82 12.74 16.50
N ALA A 541 18.12 13.82 16.10
CA ALA A 541 17.06 14.43 16.91
C ALA A 541 15.68 13.78 16.70
N ALA A 542 15.61 12.61 16.10
CA ALA A 542 14.40 11.83 15.98
C ALA A 542 14.61 10.45 16.62
N ASP A 543 13.98 10.18 17.76
CA ASP A 543 14.00 8.88 18.42
C ASP A 543 13.03 7.89 17.78
N PHE A 544 11.99 8.41 17.13
CA PHE A 544 11.01 7.64 16.36
C PHE A 544 10.47 8.45 15.17
N PHE A 545 9.71 7.79 14.30
CA PHE A 545 9.11 8.43 13.13
C PHE A 545 7.60 8.23 13.15
N SER A 546 6.85 9.32 12.92
CA SER A 546 5.41 9.31 12.75
C SER A 546 5.08 9.55 11.28
N VAL A 547 4.68 8.51 10.55
CA VAL A 547 4.59 8.52 9.09
C VAL A 547 3.13 8.35 8.63
N GLN A 548 2.75 9.09 7.58
CA GLN A 548 1.43 8.90 6.98
C GLN A 548 1.26 7.46 6.48
N SER A 549 0.18 6.80 6.88
CA SER A 549 -0.08 5.37 6.69
C SER A 549 0.13 4.88 5.25
N THR A 550 -0.33 5.65 4.26
CA THR A 550 -0.25 5.32 2.83
C THR A 550 1.17 5.28 2.25
N PHE A 551 2.17 5.84 2.96
CA PHE A 551 3.58 5.85 2.53
C PHE A 551 4.46 4.86 3.27
N ILE A 552 3.92 4.14 4.25
CA ILE A 552 4.68 3.16 5.02
C ILE A 552 4.86 1.89 4.17
N THR A 553 6.09 1.41 4.13
CA THR A 553 6.46 0.16 3.47
C THR A 553 7.23 -0.75 4.42
N SER A 554 7.19 -2.08 4.21
CA SER A 554 7.95 -3.03 5.01
C SER A 554 9.45 -2.74 5.02
N GLY A 555 10.00 -2.26 3.90
CA GLY A 555 11.40 -1.83 3.81
C GLY A 555 11.71 -0.61 4.70
N MET A 556 10.79 0.35 4.81
CA MET A 556 10.89 1.51 5.70
C MET A 556 10.91 1.08 7.18
N VAL A 557 9.95 0.24 7.57
CA VAL A 557 9.86 -0.31 8.93
C VAL A 557 11.17 -1.01 9.32
N GLN A 558 11.67 -1.91 8.48
CA GLN A 558 12.93 -2.61 8.70
C GLN A 558 14.13 -1.67 8.84
N GLN A 559 14.22 -0.60 8.04
CA GLN A 559 15.32 0.36 8.14
C GLN A 559 15.29 1.18 9.43
N ILE A 560 14.09 1.50 9.92
CA ILE A 560 13.89 2.21 11.19
C ILE A 560 14.23 1.28 12.37
N HIS A 561 13.73 0.05 12.39
CA HIS A 561 14.01 -0.95 13.42
C HIS A 561 15.49 -1.32 13.50
N LYS A 562 16.20 -1.44 12.37
CA LYS A 562 17.66 -1.66 12.34
C LYS A 562 18.47 -0.58 13.09
N ARG A 563 17.87 0.58 13.36
CA ARG A 563 18.45 1.68 14.11
C ARG A 563 17.92 1.78 15.53
N SER A 564 17.23 0.75 15.99
CA SER A 564 16.57 0.72 17.31
C SER A 564 15.60 1.89 17.52
N LYS A 565 14.95 2.34 16.45
CA LYS A 565 13.90 3.36 16.46
C LYS A 565 12.56 2.73 16.15
N THR A 566 11.46 3.41 16.53
CA THR A 566 10.10 2.95 16.31
C THR A 566 9.38 3.78 15.26
N ILE A 567 8.29 3.24 14.72
CA ILE A 567 7.46 3.89 13.71
C ILE A 567 6.00 3.90 14.11
N SER A 568 5.39 5.09 14.10
CA SER A 568 3.95 5.31 14.26
C SER A 568 3.30 5.59 12.92
N ALA A 569 2.11 5.08 12.68
CA ALA A 569 1.31 5.34 11.47
C ALA A 569 0.14 6.29 11.76
N TRP A 570 -0.06 7.34 10.95
CA TRP A 570 -1.17 8.28 11.06
C TRP A 570 -1.83 8.57 9.70
N THR A 571 -3.12 8.87 9.60
CA THR A 571 -4.17 8.55 10.55
C THR A 571 -4.85 7.28 10.09
N VAL A 572 -4.95 6.27 10.95
CA VAL A 572 -5.42 4.93 10.60
C VAL A 572 -6.86 4.76 11.06
N ASN A 573 -7.82 4.90 10.14
CA ASN A 573 -9.26 4.94 10.44
C ASN A 573 -10.06 3.77 9.83
N ARG A 574 -9.38 2.78 9.22
CA ARG A 574 -9.96 1.61 8.59
C ARG A 574 -9.27 0.34 9.07
N GLU A 575 -10.05 -0.72 9.29
CA GLU A 575 -9.55 -2.02 9.76
C GLU A 575 -8.56 -2.65 8.76
N GLU A 576 -8.81 -2.50 7.43
CA GLU A 576 -7.94 -3.05 6.41
C GLU A 576 -6.55 -2.41 6.44
N ASP A 577 -6.50 -1.06 6.57
CA ASP A 577 -5.24 -0.32 6.64
C ASP A 577 -4.47 -0.66 7.93
N ALA A 578 -5.18 -0.80 9.06
CA ALA A 578 -4.60 -1.23 10.32
C ALA A 578 -3.99 -2.63 10.22
N SER A 579 -4.73 -3.60 9.70
CA SER A 579 -4.24 -4.97 9.52
C SER A 579 -3.02 -5.05 8.59
N GLU A 580 -2.98 -4.24 7.52
CA GLU A 580 -1.83 -4.17 6.62
C GLU A 580 -0.60 -3.61 7.36
N LEU A 581 -0.74 -2.51 8.09
CA LEU A 581 0.35 -1.87 8.83
C LEU A 581 0.89 -2.76 9.96
N LEU A 582 0.01 -3.43 10.68
CA LEU A 582 0.39 -4.42 11.70
C LEU A 582 1.17 -5.58 11.08
N SER A 583 0.74 -6.08 9.93
CA SER A 583 1.42 -7.18 9.23
C SER A 583 2.85 -6.89 8.80
N ILE A 584 3.21 -5.61 8.63
CA ILE A 584 4.56 -5.17 8.28
C ILE A 584 5.37 -4.67 9.49
N GLY A 585 4.79 -4.72 10.70
CA GLY A 585 5.48 -4.46 11.96
C GLY A 585 5.53 -2.99 12.38
N VAL A 586 4.46 -2.21 12.12
CA VAL A 586 4.33 -0.84 12.66
C VAL A 586 4.09 -0.90 14.16
N ASP A 587 4.78 -0.06 14.94
CA ASP A 587 4.81 -0.12 16.40
C ASP A 587 3.64 0.63 17.06
N ASP A 588 3.07 1.65 16.40
CA ASP A 588 2.00 2.48 16.94
C ASP A 588 1.02 2.92 15.84
N LEU A 589 -0.28 2.85 16.13
CA LEU A 589 -1.35 3.27 15.25
C LEU A 589 -2.08 4.48 15.83
N ILE A 590 -1.88 5.63 15.21
CA ILE A 590 -2.56 6.89 15.57
C ILE A 590 -3.90 6.94 14.82
N THR A 591 -5.02 6.97 15.54
CA THR A 591 -6.36 6.82 14.99
C THR A 591 -7.39 7.75 15.61
N ASP A 592 -8.38 8.17 14.81
CA ASP A 592 -9.58 8.86 15.32
C ASP A 592 -10.55 7.89 16.03
N LYS A 593 -10.39 6.55 15.81
CA LYS A 593 -11.28 5.48 16.27
C LYS A 593 -10.51 4.42 17.07
N PRO A 594 -10.05 4.74 18.27
CA PRO A 594 -9.24 3.82 19.06
C PRO A 594 -9.99 2.53 19.43
N ASP A 595 -11.30 2.57 19.61
CA ASP A 595 -12.15 1.41 19.88
C ASP A 595 -12.06 0.36 18.77
N MET A 596 -12.10 0.80 17.50
CA MET A 596 -11.97 -0.07 16.32
C MET A 596 -10.61 -0.80 16.32
N ILE A 597 -9.52 -0.08 16.57
CA ILE A 597 -8.17 -0.68 16.58
C ILE A 597 -8.00 -1.62 17.77
N GLN A 598 -8.47 -1.25 18.96
CA GLN A 598 -8.40 -2.10 20.15
C GLN A 598 -9.19 -3.41 19.96
N GLN A 599 -10.36 -3.34 19.31
CA GLN A 599 -11.12 -4.55 18.96
C GLN A 599 -10.32 -5.42 18.00
N LEU A 600 -9.75 -4.86 16.94
CA LEU A 600 -8.93 -5.59 15.97
C LEU A 600 -7.74 -6.29 16.66
N LEU A 601 -7.03 -5.59 17.55
CA LEU A 601 -5.90 -6.14 18.30
C LEU A 601 -6.32 -7.28 19.25
N SER A 602 -7.50 -7.19 19.88
CA SER A 602 -8.01 -8.27 20.74
C SER A 602 -8.33 -9.53 19.92
N GLU A 603 -8.88 -9.36 18.71
CA GLU A 603 -9.15 -10.46 17.79
C GLU A 603 -7.86 -11.10 17.25
N ASP A 604 -6.83 -10.29 16.92
CA ASP A 604 -5.52 -10.77 16.48
C ASP A 604 -4.74 -11.47 17.62
N ALA A 605 -4.80 -11.00 18.86
CA ALA A 605 -4.17 -11.66 20.02
C ALA A 605 -4.75 -13.07 20.27
N ASP A 606 -6.06 -13.24 20.11
CA ASP A 606 -6.70 -14.55 20.18
C ASP A 606 -6.25 -15.48 19.04
N LEU A 607 -5.98 -14.90 17.86
CA LEU A 607 -5.48 -15.61 16.69
C LEU A 607 -4.03 -16.09 16.90
N ASP A 608 -3.15 -15.23 17.43
CA ASP A 608 -1.74 -15.55 17.70
C ASP A 608 -1.62 -16.65 18.77
N ASN A 609 -2.42 -16.58 19.84
CA ASN A 609 -2.51 -17.64 20.84
C ASN A 609 -2.91 -18.99 20.21
N SER A 610 -3.86 -18.96 19.24
CA SER A 610 -4.31 -20.16 18.54
C SER A 610 -3.24 -20.73 17.60
N LEU A 611 -2.41 -19.88 16.99
CA LEU A 611 -1.26 -20.31 16.17
C LEU A 611 -0.16 -20.98 17.02
N VAL A 612 0.13 -20.43 18.19
CA VAL A 612 1.07 -21.03 19.15
C VAL A 612 0.57 -22.41 19.58
N LEU A 613 -0.69 -22.53 19.97
CA LEU A 613 -1.31 -23.82 20.34
C LEU A 613 -1.31 -24.83 19.18
N LEU A 614 -1.56 -24.37 17.95
CA LEU A 614 -1.49 -25.24 16.77
C LEU A 614 -0.07 -25.72 16.49
N ARG A 615 0.91 -24.83 16.59
CA ARG A 615 2.32 -25.16 16.45
C ARG A 615 2.75 -26.21 17.47
N ASP A 616 2.40 -25.99 18.75
CA ASP A 616 2.76 -26.89 19.82
C ASP A 616 2.07 -28.27 19.64
N SER A 617 0.79 -28.28 19.25
CA SER A 617 0.09 -29.54 18.91
C SER A 617 0.69 -30.28 17.72
N ILE A 618 1.21 -29.57 16.69
CA ILE A 618 1.90 -30.19 15.55
C ILE A 618 3.26 -30.71 16.00
N ARG A 619 3.98 -29.98 16.83
CA ARG A 619 5.27 -30.39 17.39
C ARG A 619 5.14 -31.65 18.22
N ASP A 620 4.14 -31.73 19.11
CA ASP A 620 3.86 -32.89 19.93
C ASP A 620 3.49 -34.15 19.12
N LEU A 621 2.86 -33.96 17.95
CA LEU A 621 2.57 -35.06 17.00
C LEU A 621 3.83 -35.69 16.37
N PHE A 622 4.94 -34.95 16.29
CA PHE A 622 6.21 -35.36 15.70
C PHE A 622 7.36 -35.43 16.70
N ALA A 623 7.13 -35.06 17.96
CA ALA A 623 8.07 -35.31 19.03
C ALA A 623 8.23 -36.85 19.17
N PRO A 624 9.47 -37.39 19.21
CA PRO A 624 9.67 -38.79 19.58
C PRO A 624 8.96 -38.96 20.91
N SER A 625 8.16 -40.01 21.05
CA SER A 625 7.63 -40.42 22.36
C SER A 625 8.84 -40.71 23.23
N ASP A 626 9.27 -39.70 24.00
CA ASP A 626 10.32 -39.89 24.97
C ASP A 626 9.80 -40.91 26.00
N VAL A 627 10.53 -42.00 26.03
CA VAL A 627 10.46 -43.04 27.06
C VAL A 627 10.73 -42.35 28.38
N ASP A 628 9.71 -42.36 29.26
CA ASP A 628 9.76 -42.14 30.69
C ASP A 628 11.06 -41.48 31.22
N GLU A 629 11.12 -40.15 31.30
CA GLU A 629 11.94 -39.50 32.32
C GLU A 629 11.27 -39.75 33.66
N PRO A 630 11.98 -40.35 34.67
CA PRO A 630 11.41 -40.58 35.99
C PRO A 630 11.01 -39.23 36.61
N THR A 631 9.82 -39.20 37.20
CA THR A 631 9.34 -38.02 37.91
C THR A 631 10.27 -37.68 39.07
N PRO A 632 10.44 -36.44 39.51
CA PRO A 632 11.30 -36.05 40.63
C PRO A 632 11.02 -36.76 41.96
N GLU A 633 9.89 -37.44 42.09
CA GLU A 633 9.54 -38.29 43.25
C GLU A 633 10.18 -39.69 43.16
N GLU A 634 10.53 -40.19 41.99
CA GLU A 634 11.23 -41.48 41.82
C GLU A 634 12.74 -41.35 42.03
N GLU A 635 13.38 -40.24 41.66
CA GLU A 635 14.80 -39.96 41.97
C GLU A 635 15.08 -39.86 43.46
N THR A 636 14.14 -39.34 44.28
CA THR A 636 14.29 -39.26 45.73
C THR A 636 14.15 -40.62 46.43
N ILE A 637 13.58 -41.63 45.79
CA ILE A 637 13.44 -42.97 46.32
C ILE A 637 14.64 -43.84 45.96
N GLU A 638 15.26 -43.66 44.80
CA GLU A 638 16.48 -44.40 44.42
C GLU A 638 17.74 -43.90 45.15
N GLU A 639 17.93 -42.60 45.41
CA GLU A 639 19.00 -42.06 46.24
C GLU A 639 18.89 -42.51 47.72
N ALA A 640 17.70 -42.84 48.22
CA ALA A 640 17.47 -43.33 49.59
C ALA A 640 17.82 -44.81 49.73
N ILE A 641 18.10 -45.57 48.69
CA ILE A 641 18.41 -47.02 48.74
C ILE A 641 19.90 -47.27 48.60
N GLU A 642 20.73 -46.34 48.13
CA GLU A 642 22.17 -46.58 47.85
C GLU A 642 23.11 -46.37 49.06
N ASP A 643 22.65 -45.86 50.25
CA ASP A 643 23.56 -45.77 51.41
C ASP A 643 22.97 -46.36 52.69
N PRO A 644 23.13 -47.70 52.91
CA PRO A 644 22.66 -48.38 54.14
C PRO A 644 23.53 -48.12 55.41
N ASP A 645 24.67 -47.43 55.31
CA ASP A 645 25.65 -47.30 56.39
C ASP A 645 25.58 -46.01 57.19
N GLU A 646 24.77 -45.01 56.79
CA GLU A 646 24.64 -43.76 57.57
C GLU A 646 23.63 -43.80 58.75
N LEU A 647 22.97 -44.92 58.99
CA LEU A 647 21.97 -45.07 60.04
C LEU A 647 22.49 -45.68 61.35
N LEU A 648 23.81 -45.86 61.56
CA LEU A 648 24.40 -46.49 62.72
C LEU A 648 25.21 -45.59 63.66
N ASP A 649 25.34 -44.29 63.39
CA ASP A 649 26.13 -43.37 64.25
C ASP A 649 25.32 -42.26 64.95
N ALA A 650 24.05 -42.47 65.19
CA ALA A 650 23.22 -41.55 65.99
C ALA A 650 22.42 -42.33 67.07
N SER A 651 23.17 -43.00 67.96
CA SER A 651 22.62 -43.44 69.27
C SER A 651 23.58 -43.16 70.43
#